data_b66e3a4b3e992d9e125fb3eb34aea7ca
#
_entry.id   b66e3a4b3e992d9e125fb3eb34aea7ca
#
_cell.length_a   1.000
_cell.length_b   1.000
_cell.length_c   1.000
_cell.angle_alpha   90.00
_cell.angle_beta   90.00
_cell.angle_gamma   90.00
#
_symmetry.space_group_name_H-M   'P 1'
#
loop_
_entity.id
_entity.type
_entity.pdbx_description
1 polymer ?
#
loop_
_entity_poly.entity_id
_entity_poly.type
_entity_poly.pdbx_seq_one_letter_code
_entity_poly.pdbx_strand_id
1 'polypeptide(L)'
;MAPPVSVAHKQRTMAKDKRKKTKPAGGGKKAAAKRTTSAKAAAGAKAATRAKTGKAAGRPSAKASSGHASKKPAPKKPARAAVPREAAQKATAREVVPSAPVAAPDERTIEQKVVEEFPMHAGAGAPDGSYDAKHITVLKGLDAVRRRPAMYIGDTGKRGLHHLVYEVIDNSVDEAMAGFCDRIVVELHKDGSCSVEDNGRGIPVDMHPTQKKSALEVVMTMLHAGGKFDRQSYKVSGGLHGVGVSVVNALSEWLRVEVARDGIVHAQSYTRGTPDAPVKPVGKRKKSGTTTVFLPDSEVFEETVFDFEIVQSRCRELAFLNAGLTIALKDERSGEEVEHYYKGGLREFVKYINENETPLHSKIVHFQKEREDTVVEIALQYNESYRSSIYSYANNINTVEGGTHLTGFKQALTRTVNTYAEKANLLGKGDEAVQGDDCLEGLAAVVSVKVKEPQFEGQTKTKLGNSEVKGLVASIVGEGLTEFFEETPSVAKRIASKALSSAQARLAARKARDLARRKSVLESGSLPGKLADCSISDPAMCELYLVEGDSAGGSAKLGRDRRFQAILPLRGKILNVFKARLDKIFHNEEIGTIITALGTGVGETAGEGENGEDEAREEGFDVSKLRYGKTIIMTDADVDGAHIRTLLLTFFYRFMRELIETEHLFIAQPPLYRVKKGKDEFYAYDEREREKILQRVGREGATIQRFKGLGEMNPEQLWSTTMDPERRVMLQVSVESAAEADHVFNILMGDAVEPRRKFIQTHAKNVRNLDI
;
A
#
# COMPACT_ATOMS: atom_id res chain seq x y z
N MET A 1 0.69 -10.29 4.22
CA MET A 1 1.36 -10.87 3.03
C MET A 1 2.23 -12.06 3.45
N ALA A 2 2.07 -13.22 2.84
CA ALA A 2 2.93 -14.35 3.12
C ALA A 2 4.29 -14.15 2.43
N PRO A 3 5.44 -14.30 3.10
CA PRO A 3 6.76 -14.11 2.50
C PRO A 3 7.10 -15.23 1.51
N PRO A 4 7.89 -14.97 0.47
CA PRO A 4 8.28 -15.97 -0.52
C PRO A 4 9.37 -16.93 0.01
N VAL A 5 9.32 -18.17 -0.47
CA VAL A 5 10.17 -19.29 -0.07
C VAL A 5 11.49 -19.33 -0.85
N SER A 6 12.58 -19.61 -0.15
CA SER A 6 13.95 -19.77 -0.68
C SER A 6 14.15 -21.08 -1.43
N VAL A 7 14.75 -21.03 -2.62
CA VAL A 7 15.24 -22.21 -3.37
C VAL A 7 16.69 -22.48 -3.04
N ALA A 8 16.98 -23.61 -2.39
CA ALA A 8 18.34 -24.10 -2.18
C ALA A 8 18.81 -24.89 -3.40
N HIS A 9 19.87 -24.42 -4.06
CA HIS A 9 20.59 -25.13 -5.12
C HIS A 9 21.44 -26.25 -4.52
N LYS A 10 21.09 -27.51 -4.77
CA LYS A 10 21.97 -28.65 -4.58
C LYS A 10 22.80 -28.85 -5.84
N GLN A 11 24.09 -28.52 -5.77
CA GLN A 11 25.10 -28.97 -6.73
C GLN A 11 25.29 -30.49 -6.60
N ARG A 12 24.99 -31.21 -7.65
CA ARG A 12 25.41 -32.62 -7.82
C ARG A 12 26.64 -32.67 -8.71
N THR A 13 27.78 -33.02 -8.13
CA THR A 13 28.99 -33.45 -8.80
C THR A 13 28.73 -34.72 -9.60
N MET A 14 29.00 -34.66 -10.92
CA MET A 14 29.07 -35.86 -11.76
C MET A 14 30.52 -36.27 -11.99
N ALA A 15 30.83 -37.51 -11.61
CA ALA A 15 32.03 -38.19 -11.94
C ALA A 15 32.06 -38.62 -13.41
N LYS A 16 33.27 -38.55 -14.00
CA LYS A 16 33.61 -39.02 -15.34
C LYS A 16 33.53 -40.53 -15.46
N ASP A 17 32.92 -41.02 -16.54
CA ASP A 17 33.41 -42.30 -17.08
C ASP A 17 33.41 -42.29 -18.65
N LYS A 18 34.51 -42.81 -19.18
CA LYS A 18 34.87 -42.94 -20.58
C LYS A 18 34.33 -44.27 -21.14
N ARG A 19 33.78 -44.30 -22.37
CA ARG A 19 34.10 -45.36 -23.39
C ARG A 19 33.42 -45.10 -24.74
N LYS A 20 34.26 -44.85 -25.72
CA LYS A 20 34.51 -45.43 -27.06
C LYS A 20 33.35 -45.83 -27.99
N LYS A 21 33.38 -45.17 -29.17
CA LYS A 21 33.29 -45.70 -30.59
C LYS A 21 32.05 -46.45 -31.04
N THR A 22 31.40 -45.95 -32.11
CA THR A 22 31.60 -46.37 -33.52
C THR A 22 30.66 -45.64 -34.48
N LYS A 23 31.18 -45.25 -35.64
CA LYS A 23 30.45 -44.92 -36.90
C LYS A 23 30.22 -46.24 -37.67
N PRO A 24 29.32 -46.33 -38.70
CA PRO A 24 29.47 -45.67 -40.00
C PRO A 24 28.13 -45.30 -40.72
N ALA A 25 28.21 -44.32 -41.60
CA ALA A 25 28.19 -44.29 -43.06
C ALA A 25 26.86 -44.39 -43.83
N GLY A 26 26.71 -43.45 -44.73
CA GLY A 26 26.06 -43.60 -46.05
C GLY A 26 25.01 -42.54 -46.35
N GLY A 27 25.25 -41.64 -47.17
CA GLY A 27 25.19 -41.41 -48.59
C GLY A 27 23.95 -40.59 -48.92
N GLY A 28 23.92 -39.60 -49.73
CA GLY A 28 24.60 -39.15 -50.86
C GLY A 28 23.87 -38.02 -51.56
N LYS A 29 24.66 -37.16 -52.14
CA LYS A 29 24.54 -36.46 -53.46
C LYS A 29 23.55 -35.29 -53.63
N LYS A 30 24.16 -34.13 -53.84
CA LYS A 30 24.35 -33.36 -55.16
C LYS A 30 23.19 -32.37 -55.40
N ALA A 31 23.37 -31.15 -55.89
CA ALA A 31 24.43 -30.35 -56.52
C ALA A 31 23.96 -28.91 -56.55
N ALA A 32 24.83 -27.96 -56.38
CA ALA A 32 25.45 -27.06 -57.37
C ALA A 32 24.50 -26.01 -57.95
N ALA A 33 24.80 -24.79 -58.22
CA ALA A 33 26.01 -24.02 -58.36
C ALA A 33 25.70 -22.54 -58.66
N LYS A 34 26.69 -21.75 -58.41
CA LYS A 34 27.26 -20.60 -59.16
C LYS A 34 26.59 -19.23 -59.05
N ARG A 35 27.34 -18.25 -58.49
CA ARG A 35 28.26 -17.29 -59.18
C ARG A 35 27.50 -16.17 -59.87
N THR A 36 27.82 -14.91 -59.78
CA THR A 36 29.08 -14.14 -59.88
C THR A 36 28.84 -12.66 -59.52
N THR A 37 29.74 -12.02 -58.79
CA THR A 37 30.66 -10.92 -59.19
C THR A 37 30.00 -9.67 -59.76
N SER A 38 30.38 -8.43 -59.49
CA SER A 38 31.62 -7.73 -59.18
C SER A 38 31.29 -6.24 -59.08
N ALA A 39 31.80 -5.48 -58.19
CA ALA A 39 33.05 -4.73 -58.18
C ALA A 39 32.97 -3.29 -58.71
N LYS A 40 33.62 -2.43 -57.95
CA LYS A 40 34.36 -1.23 -58.33
C LYS A 40 33.56 0.04 -58.66
N ALA A 41 33.96 1.19 -58.31
CA ALA A 41 35.11 1.88 -57.72
C ALA A 41 34.86 3.38 -57.94
N ALA A 42 35.23 4.15 -57.11
CA ALA A 42 36.35 5.05 -56.92
C ALA A 42 36.02 6.54 -57.23
N ALA A 43 36.32 7.34 -56.32
CA ALA A 43 37.42 8.29 -56.22
C ALA A 43 37.12 9.75 -56.58
N GLY A 44 37.66 10.61 -55.79
CA GLY A 44 38.29 11.86 -56.08
C GLY A 44 37.73 13.04 -55.30
N ALA A 45 38.32 13.52 -54.28
CA ALA A 45 39.62 14.17 -54.02
C ALA A 45 39.63 15.66 -54.33
N LYS A 46 40.21 16.38 -53.34
CA LYS A 46 40.91 17.66 -53.40
C LYS A 46 40.08 18.91 -53.11
N ALA A 47 40.35 19.59 -52.11
CA ALA A 47 41.52 20.26 -51.56
C ALA A 47 41.44 21.77 -51.68
N ALA A 48 41.71 22.38 -50.58
CA ALA A 48 42.58 23.53 -50.32
C ALA A 48 41.99 24.93 -50.65
N THR A 49 42.22 26.01 -49.98
CA THR A 49 43.34 26.49 -49.16
C THR A 49 42.99 27.89 -48.62
N ARG A 50 43.62 28.20 -47.46
CA ARG A 50 44.19 29.52 -47.07
C ARG A 50 43.26 30.73 -46.87
N ALA A 51 43.51 31.61 -45.99
CA ALA A 51 44.47 31.89 -44.93
C ALA A 51 44.24 33.34 -44.42
N LYS A 52 44.71 33.58 -43.21
CA LYS A 52 45.30 34.84 -42.70
C LYS A 52 44.34 35.98 -42.35
N THR A 53 44.45 36.68 -41.32
CA THR A 53 45.45 37.27 -40.40
C THR A 53 44.65 38.16 -39.45
N GLY A 54 44.98 38.49 -38.32
CA GLY A 54 46.10 38.63 -37.47
C GLY A 54 45.79 39.48 -36.25
N LYS A 55 46.61 39.29 -35.24
CA LYS A 55 47.17 40.27 -34.30
C LYS A 55 46.23 41.12 -33.47
N ALA A 56 46.45 41.42 -32.22
CA ALA A 56 47.51 41.22 -31.23
C ALA A 56 47.10 41.82 -29.90
N ALA A 57 47.59 41.28 -28.88
CA ALA A 57 48.45 41.80 -27.81
C ALA A 57 47.76 42.38 -26.56
N GLY A 58 48.25 41.92 -25.46
CA GLY A 58 48.36 42.66 -24.23
C GLY A 58 48.40 41.85 -22.94
N ARG A 59 49.57 41.25 -22.61
CA ARG A 59 50.01 40.99 -21.21
C ARG A 59 50.88 42.20 -20.77
N PRO A 60 51.11 42.45 -19.45
CA PRO A 60 51.87 41.56 -18.59
C PRO A 60 51.49 41.59 -17.09
N SER A 61 51.84 40.48 -16.39
CA SER A 61 52.89 40.26 -15.36
C SER A 61 52.68 40.98 -14.02
N ALA A 62 52.95 40.46 -12.87
CA ALA A 62 53.64 39.40 -12.23
C ALA A 62 53.88 39.77 -10.76
N LYS A 63 53.90 38.85 -9.87
CA LYS A 63 54.86 38.54 -8.76
C LYS A 63 54.11 37.85 -7.63
N ALA A 64 54.33 36.62 -7.31
CA ALA A 64 55.47 35.90 -6.68
C ALA A 64 55.70 36.24 -5.21
N SER A 65 55.46 35.25 -4.35
CA SER A 65 56.37 34.77 -3.30
C SER A 65 55.71 33.62 -2.55
N SER A 66 56.26 32.40 -2.66
CA SER A 66 57.06 31.64 -1.70
C SER A 66 56.31 31.40 -0.36
N GLY A 67 56.10 30.24 0.15
CA GLY A 67 56.71 28.95 0.12
C GLY A 67 56.41 28.29 1.45
N HIS A 68 56.16 27.08 1.53
CA HIS A 68 56.73 26.05 2.42
C HIS A 68 55.81 24.82 2.54
N ALA A 69 56.37 23.73 2.17
CA ALA A 69 55.85 22.39 2.32
C ALA A 69 55.96 21.89 3.78
N SER A 70 55.00 21.17 4.28
CA SER A 70 55.31 20.16 5.30
C SER A 70 54.32 18.99 5.22
N LYS A 71 54.92 17.85 5.40
CA LYS A 71 54.50 16.47 5.17
C LYS A 71 53.35 16.04 6.10
N LYS A 72 52.50 15.14 5.56
CA LYS A 72 51.63 14.20 6.31
C LYS A 72 52.43 13.31 7.25
N PRO A 73 51.84 12.81 8.33
CA PRO A 73 51.93 11.39 8.61
C PRO A 73 50.55 10.70 8.77
N ALA A 74 50.54 9.42 8.42
CA ALA A 74 49.44 8.49 8.48
C ALA A 74 49.08 8.05 9.92
N PRO A 75 47.84 7.61 10.21
CA PRO A 75 47.47 7.15 11.53
C PRO A 75 47.82 5.66 11.74
N LYS A 76 48.37 5.38 12.91
CA LYS A 76 48.66 4.03 13.43
C LYS A 76 47.40 3.40 14.03
N LYS A 77 47.23 2.09 13.80
CA LYS A 77 46.29 1.20 14.50
C LYS A 77 46.66 1.09 15.98
N PRO A 78 45.70 0.99 16.91
CA PRO A 78 45.98 0.51 18.25
C PRO A 78 45.75 -1.01 18.35
N ALA A 79 46.59 -1.60 19.22
CA ALA A 79 46.74 -3.02 19.46
C ALA A 79 45.64 -3.58 20.38
N ARG A 80 45.41 -4.90 20.22
CA ARG A 80 44.69 -5.81 21.11
C ARG A 80 45.25 -5.76 22.53
N ALA A 81 44.35 -5.68 23.51
CA ALA A 81 44.65 -6.06 24.89
C ALA A 81 43.73 -7.22 25.32
N ALA A 82 44.31 -8.13 26.04
CA ALA A 82 43.79 -9.44 26.39
C ALA A 82 42.85 -9.39 27.60
N VAL A 83 41.97 -10.41 27.63
CA VAL A 83 41.07 -10.78 28.72
C VAL A 83 41.84 -11.46 29.85
N PRO A 84 41.46 -11.31 31.12
CA PRO A 84 41.64 -12.36 32.11
C PRO A 84 40.28 -13.01 32.51
N ARG A 85 40.32 -14.32 32.57
CA ARG A 85 39.32 -15.22 33.18
C ARG A 85 39.51 -15.25 34.71
N GLU A 86 38.40 -15.69 35.33
CA GLU A 86 38.14 -16.16 36.70
C GLU A 86 37.42 -15.16 37.61
N ALA A 87 36.20 -15.47 38.11
CA ALA A 87 35.96 -16.50 39.09
C ALA A 87 34.45 -16.80 39.24
N ALA A 88 34.12 -18.06 39.34
CA ALA A 88 32.86 -18.58 39.79
C ALA A 88 32.67 -18.40 41.31
N GLN A 89 31.48 -18.06 41.78
CA GLN A 89 30.94 -18.66 43.00
C GLN A 89 29.49 -18.27 43.33
N LYS A 90 28.67 -19.33 43.51
CA LYS A 90 27.57 -19.52 44.44
C LYS A 90 26.23 -18.81 44.16
N ALA A 91 25.35 -19.61 43.58
CA ALA A 91 23.88 -19.51 43.70
C ALA A 91 23.44 -19.93 45.12
N THR A 92 22.59 -19.13 45.73
CA THR A 92 21.78 -19.54 46.87
C THR A 92 20.33 -19.69 46.40
N ALA A 93 19.83 -20.90 46.61
CA ALA A 93 18.44 -21.28 46.36
C ALA A 93 17.47 -20.44 47.18
N ARG A 94 16.42 -19.96 46.57
CA ARG A 94 15.19 -19.48 47.28
C ARG A 94 14.04 -20.41 46.92
N GLU A 95 13.40 -20.89 47.96
CA GLU A 95 12.25 -21.78 47.98
C GLU A 95 11.11 -21.33 47.08
N VAL A 96 10.60 -22.30 46.32
CA VAL A 96 9.36 -22.17 45.54
C VAL A 96 8.21 -22.53 46.46
N VAL A 97 7.34 -21.59 46.74
CA VAL A 97 6.03 -21.83 47.39
C VAL A 97 5.06 -22.25 46.28
N PRO A 98 4.33 -23.37 46.40
CA PRO A 98 3.37 -23.81 45.38
C PRO A 98 2.12 -22.92 45.47
N SER A 99 1.80 -22.22 44.37
CA SER A 99 0.52 -21.58 44.15
C SER A 99 -0.56 -22.59 43.82
N ALA A 100 -1.73 -22.40 44.42
CA ALA A 100 -2.93 -23.21 44.23
C ALA A 100 -3.40 -23.23 42.77
N PRO A 101 -4.11 -24.31 42.35
CA PRO A 101 -4.56 -24.42 40.97
C PRO A 101 -5.64 -23.39 40.66
N VAL A 102 -5.37 -22.57 39.62
CA VAL A 102 -6.36 -21.70 38.99
C VAL A 102 -7.32 -22.62 38.24
N ALA A 103 -8.61 -22.51 38.54
CA ALA A 103 -9.67 -23.18 37.81
C ALA A 103 -9.64 -22.85 36.33
N ALA A 104 -9.75 -23.86 35.49
CA ALA A 104 -9.87 -23.72 34.04
C ALA A 104 -11.10 -22.86 33.70
N PRO A 105 -10.99 -21.94 32.73
CA PRO A 105 -12.15 -21.19 32.24
C PRO A 105 -13.11 -22.15 31.50
N ASP A 106 -14.38 -21.96 31.76
CA ASP A 106 -15.52 -22.68 31.21
C ASP A 106 -15.51 -22.59 29.67
N GLU A 107 -15.39 -23.77 29.00
CA GLU A 107 -15.38 -23.91 27.52
C GLU A 107 -16.78 -23.69 26.93
N ARG A 108 -17.37 -22.52 27.12
CA ARG A 108 -18.42 -22.07 26.23
C ARG A 108 -17.76 -21.19 25.15
N THR A 109 -17.88 -21.66 23.92
CA THR A 109 -17.40 -20.97 22.72
C THR A 109 -17.78 -19.50 22.74
N ILE A 110 -16.85 -18.65 22.32
CA ILE A 110 -17.03 -17.18 22.19
C ILE A 110 -18.33 -16.85 21.42
N GLU A 111 -18.72 -17.70 20.46
CA GLU A 111 -19.99 -17.58 19.72
C GLU A 111 -21.26 -17.69 20.58
N GLN A 112 -21.27 -18.52 21.64
CA GLN A 112 -22.43 -18.59 22.53
C GLN A 112 -22.53 -17.40 23.46
N LYS A 113 -21.42 -16.78 23.85
CA LYS A 113 -21.43 -15.56 24.65
C LYS A 113 -21.86 -14.33 23.83
N VAL A 114 -21.47 -14.24 22.56
CA VAL A 114 -21.90 -13.16 21.67
C VAL A 114 -23.40 -13.22 21.39
N VAL A 115 -23.98 -14.41 21.30
CA VAL A 115 -25.43 -14.57 21.07
C VAL A 115 -26.25 -14.29 22.34
N GLU A 116 -25.69 -14.47 23.55
CA GLU A 116 -26.39 -14.17 24.81
C GLU A 116 -26.27 -12.70 25.26
N GLU A 117 -25.18 -11.98 24.90
CA GLU A 117 -24.98 -10.57 25.27
C GLU A 117 -25.45 -9.55 24.21
N PHE A 118 -25.64 -9.99 22.96
CA PHE A 118 -26.22 -9.15 21.91
C PHE A 118 -27.47 -9.84 21.35
N PRO A 119 -28.67 -9.58 21.91
CA PRO A 119 -29.87 -9.99 21.21
C PRO A 119 -29.86 -9.24 19.87
N MET A 120 -29.58 -9.98 18.80
CA MET A 120 -29.96 -9.53 17.46
C MET A 120 -31.45 -9.21 17.55
N HIS A 121 -31.78 -7.95 17.61
CA HIS A 121 -33.13 -7.48 17.34
C HIS A 121 -33.39 -7.72 15.84
N ALA A 122 -33.64 -8.97 15.49
CA ALA A 122 -34.55 -9.25 14.42
C ALA A 122 -35.84 -8.52 14.81
N GLY A 123 -36.21 -7.51 14.04
CA GLY A 123 -37.28 -6.58 14.32
C GLY A 123 -38.47 -7.17 15.04
N ALA A 124 -38.43 -7.11 16.36
CA ALA A 124 -39.65 -7.06 17.13
C ALA A 124 -40.15 -5.64 16.99
N GLY A 125 -40.87 -5.39 15.91
CA GLY A 125 -41.79 -4.25 15.87
C GLY A 125 -42.60 -4.28 17.14
N ALA A 126 -42.82 -3.11 17.72
CA ALA A 126 -43.82 -2.99 18.80
C ALA A 126 -45.06 -3.82 18.40
N PRO A 127 -45.73 -4.49 19.34
CA PRO A 127 -46.87 -5.37 19.00
C PRO A 127 -47.95 -4.72 18.17
N ASP A 128 -47.96 -3.37 18.06
CA ASP A 128 -48.92 -2.57 17.29
C ASP A 128 -48.29 -1.89 16.06
N GLY A 129 -47.01 -2.10 15.76
CA GLY A 129 -46.30 -1.47 14.63
C GLY A 129 -46.10 0.04 14.79
N SER A 130 -46.33 0.64 15.94
CA SER A 130 -46.20 2.06 16.19
C SER A 130 -44.74 2.44 16.35
N TYR A 131 -44.28 3.39 15.54
CA TYR A 131 -42.99 4.08 15.69
C TYR A 131 -43.26 5.49 16.20
N ASP A 132 -43.03 5.75 17.47
CA ASP A 132 -43.32 7.03 18.10
C ASP A 132 -42.06 7.70 18.68
N ALA A 133 -42.19 8.90 19.20
CA ALA A 133 -41.06 9.68 19.77
C ALA A 133 -40.32 8.97 20.89
N LYS A 134 -40.88 7.97 21.55
CA LYS A 134 -40.23 7.19 22.63
C LYS A 134 -39.18 6.25 22.09
N HIS A 135 -39.22 5.90 20.80
CA HIS A 135 -38.25 5.06 20.15
C HIS A 135 -37.02 5.84 19.63
N ILE A 136 -37.04 7.18 19.71
CA ILE A 136 -35.94 8.06 19.32
C ILE A 136 -34.99 8.21 20.52
N THR A 137 -33.85 7.49 20.46
CA THR A 137 -32.79 7.59 21.48
C THR A 137 -31.81 8.68 21.08
N VAL A 138 -31.58 9.67 21.91
CA VAL A 138 -30.57 10.72 21.73
C VAL A 138 -29.33 10.34 22.53
N LEU A 139 -28.23 10.01 21.82
CA LEU A 139 -26.92 9.77 22.42
C LEU A 139 -26.23 11.12 22.66
N LYS A 140 -25.59 11.29 23.80
CA LYS A 140 -24.92 12.54 24.18
C LYS A 140 -23.39 12.33 24.26
N GLY A 141 -22.65 13.32 23.78
CA GLY A 141 -21.19 13.36 23.93
C GLY A 141 -20.49 12.19 23.28
N LEU A 142 -19.53 11.58 23.97
CA LEU A 142 -18.67 10.50 23.50
C LEU A 142 -19.36 9.11 23.48
N ASP A 143 -20.51 8.95 24.11
CA ASP A 143 -21.28 7.70 24.07
C ASP A 143 -21.70 7.33 22.63
N ALA A 144 -21.96 8.35 21.78
CA ALA A 144 -22.27 8.14 20.39
C ALA A 144 -21.12 7.50 19.62
N VAL A 145 -19.89 7.90 19.94
CA VAL A 145 -18.65 7.37 19.34
C VAL A 145 -18.46 5.90 19.72
N ARG A 146 -18.57 5.58 21.01
CA ARG A 146 -18.42 4.20 21.51
C ARG A 146 -19.47 3.26 20.94
N ARG A 147 -20.69 3.74 20.74
CA ARG A 147 -21.79 2.92 20.21
C ARG A 147 -21.69 2.66 18.70
N ARG A 148 -21.08 3.56 17.95
CA ARG A 148 -20.88 3.43 16.49
C ARG A 148 -19.48 3.91 16.09
N PRO A 149 -18.42 3.23 16.50
CA PRO A 149 -17.04 3.65 16.25
C PRO A 149 -16.73 3.73 14.74
N ALA A 150 -17.27 2.81 13.95
CA ALA A 150 -17.04 2.77 12.50
C ALA A 150 -17.45 4.07 11.77
N MET A 151 -18.40 4.85 12.30
CA MET A 151 -18.75 6.16 11.73
C MET A 151 -17.60 7.18 11.80
N TYR A 152 -16.65 7.00 12.73
CA TYR A 152 -15.58 7.95 13.02
C TYR A 152 -14.21 7.45 12.57
N ILE A 153 -13.96 6.14 12.64
CA ILE A 153 -12.66 5.52 12.34
C ILE A 153 -12.69 4.52 11.17
N GLY A 154 -13.86 4.33 10.53
CA GLY A 154 -14.07 3.45 9.39
C GLY A 154 -14.44 2.02 9.75
N ASP A 155 -13.64 1.35 10.58
CA ASP A 155 -13.89 -0.01 11.08
C ASP A 155 -13.36 -0.18 12.52
N THR A 156 -13.58 -1.34 13.13
CA THR A 156 -13.06 -1.70 14.47
C THR A 156 -11.94 -2.74 14.40
N GLY A 157 -11.51 -3.12 13.22
CA GLY A 157 -10.38 -4.02 12.98
C GLY A 157 -9.04 -3.30 13.00
N LYS A 158 -8.05 -3.92 12.39
CA LYS A 158 -6.66 -3.44 12.35
C LYS A 158 -6.52 -2.02 11.80
N ARG A 159 -7.29 -1.67 10.75
CA ARG A 159 -7.26 -0.34 10.13
C ARG A 159 -7.78 0.74 11.08
N GLY A 160 -8.95 0.51 11.70
CA GLY A 160 -9.53 1.45 12.66
C GLY A 160 -8.68 1.62 13.91
N LEU A 161 -8.02 0.54 14.38
CA LEU A 161 -7.05 0.61 15.48
C LEU A 161 -5.91 1.59 15.18
N HIS A 162 -5.27 1.45 14.00
CA HIS A 162 -4.15 2.32 13.61
C HIS A 162 -4.60 3.76 13.32
N HIS A 163 -5.88 3.96 12.95
CA HIS A 163 -6.43 5.30 12.77
C HIS A 163 -6.38 6.14 14.05
N LEU A 164 -6.46 5.51 15.23
CA LEU A 164 -6.27 6.23 16.51
C LEU A 164 -4.87 6.88 16.60
N VAL A 165 -3.83 6.14 16.19
CA VAL A 165 -2.45 6.66 16.15
C VAL A 165 -2.34 7.81 15.16
N TYR A 166 -2.98 7.67 13.98
CA TYR A 166 -2.95 8.70 12.93
C TYR A 166 -3.59 9.99 13.39
N GLU A 167 -4.74 9.95 14.06
CA GLU A 167 -5.42 11.16 14.57
C GLU A 167 -4.56 11.92 15.59
N VAL A 168 -3.77 11.22 16.41
CA VAL A 168 -2.86 11.88 17.38
C VAL A 168 -1.63 12.46 16.67
N ILE A 169 -1.02 11.70 15.72
CA ILE A 169 0.13 12.19 14.94
C ILE A 169 -0.28 13.40 14.09
N ASP A 170 -1.44 13.35 13.43
CA ASP A 170 -1.94 14.44 12.57
C ASP A 170 -2.15 15.74 13.35
N ASN A 171 -2.48 15.69 14.67
CA ASN A 171 -2.52 16.88 15.52
C ASN A 171 -1.14 17.51 15.70
N SER A 172 -0.10 16.70 15.88
CA SER A 172 1.29 17.16 15.99
C SER A 172 1.82 17.67 14.65
N VAL A 173 1.42 17.06 13.54
CA VAL A 173 1.73 17.52 12.17
C VAL A 173 1.04 18.85 11.86
N ASP A 174 -0.17 19.09 12.35
CA ASP A 174 -0.84 20.39 12.22
C ASP A 174 -0.04 21.52 12.93
N GLU A 175 0.58 21.24 14.09
CA GLU A 175 1.53 22.18 14.73
C GLU A 175 2.78 22.41 13.86
N ALA A 176 3.27 21.36 13.17
CA ALA A 176 4.40 21.48 12.24
C ALA A 176 4.02 22.32 11.00
N MET A 177 2.83 22.11 10.43
CA MET A 177 2.32 22.94 9.31
C MET A 177 2.11 24.39 9.72
N ALA A 178 1.77 24.63 10.98
CA ALA A 178 1.68 25.98 11.53
C ALA A 178 3.05 26.60 11.86
N GLY A 179 4.15 25.84 11.72
CA GLY A 179 5.52 26.30 11.93
C GLY A 179 6.01 26.28 13.38
N PHE A 180 5.32 25.57 14.28
CA PHE A 180 5.64 25.54 15.70
C PHE A 180 6.21 24.20 16.20
N CYS A 181 6.23 23.16 15.35
CA CYS A 181 6.76 21.84 15.67
C CYS A 181 7.77 21.41 14.63
N ASP A 182 8.92 20.89 15.05
CA ASP A 182 9.96 20.33 14.19
C ASP A 182 10.35 18.89 14.55
N ARG A 183 9.80 18.35 15.66
CA ARG A 183 10.06 17.00 16.12
C ARG A 183 8.81 16.35 16.74
N ILE A 184 8.51 15.14 16.26
CA ILE A 184 7.47 14.25 16.79
C ILE A 184 8.15 12.93 17.19
N VAL A 185 7.76 12.36 18.34
CA VAL A 185 8.19 11.03 18.78
C VAL A 185 6.96 10.17 19.02
N VAL A 186 6.92 9.01 18.37
CA VAL A 186 5.87 8.00 18.53
C VAL A 186 6.50 6.79 19.19
N GLU A 187 5.91 6.29 20.27
CA GLU A 187 6.42 5.12 20.98
C GLU A 187 5.31 4.09 21.18
N LEU A 188 5.57 2.84 20.80
CA LEU A 188 4.71 1.68 21.05
C LEU A 188 5.24 0.97 22.29
N HIS A 189 4.46 0.99 23.36
CA HIS A 189 4.88 0.49 24.67
C HIS A 189 4.61 -1.01 24.85
N LYS A 190 5.29 -1.60 25.84
CA LYS A 190 5.17 -3.04 26.16
C LYS A 190 3.79 -3.44 26.69
N ASP A 191 3.09 -2.51 27.31
CA ASP A 191 1.74 -2.71 27.84
C ASP A 191 0.64 -2.62 26.77
N GLY A 192 1.01 -2.34 25.51
CA GLY A 192 0.08 -2.17 24.39
C GLY A 192 -0.39 -0.74 24.19
N SER A 193 0.02 0.21 25.04
CA SER A 193 -0.27 1.63 24.86
C SER A 193 0.61 2.24 23.75
N CYS A 194 0.15 3.37 23.22
CA CYS A 194 0.90 4.20 22.27
C CYS A 194 1.04 5.62 22.82
N SER A 195 2.22 6.22 22.69
CA SER A 195 2.43 7.62 22.99
C SER A 195 2.89 8.41 21.77
N VAL A 196 2.42 9.65 21.67
CA VAL A 196 2.85 10.64 20.70
C VAL A 196 3.25 11.90 21.43
N GLU A 197 4.50 12.31 21.31
CA GLU A 197 5.06 13.54 21.85
C GLU A 197 5.44 14.49 20.73
N ASP A 198 5.04 15.76 20.83
CA ASP A 198 5.49 16.85 19.97
C ASP A 198 6.17 17.98 20.77
N ASN A 199 6.90 18.82 20.05
CA ASN A 199 7.50 20.03 20.60
C ASN A 199 6.81 21.31 20.13
N GLY A 200 5.51 21.23 19.84
CA GLY A 200 4.67 22.35 19.41
C GLY A 200 4.34 23.33 20.53
N ARG A 201 3.29 24.14 20.32
CA ARG A 201 2.86 25.17 21.30
C ARG A 201 2.24 24.59 22.57
N GLY A 202 1.76 23.35 22.52
CA GLY A 202 0.94 22.74 23.55
C GLY A 202 -0.54 23.20 23.52
N ILE A 203 -1.46 22.29 23.77
CA ILE A 203 -2.91 22.58 23.84
C ILE A 203 -3.16 23.61 24.95
N PRO A 204 -4.01 24.64 24.72
CA PRO A 204 -4.36 25.59 25.79
C PRO A 204 -4.98 24.89 27.00
N VAL A 205 -4.58 25.31 28.22
CA VAL A 205 -5.07 24.73 29.49
C VAL A 205 -5.96 25.70 30.27
N ASP A 206 -6.07 26.94 29.79
CA ASP A 206 -6.89 27.99 30.40
C ASP A 206 -8.37 27.60 30.39
N MET A 207 -9.14 28.25 31.27
CA MET A 207 -10.58 28.04 31.39
C MET A 207 -11.30 28.55 30.13
N HIS A 208 -12.06 27.68 29.47
CA HIS A 208 -12.86 28.05 28.30
C HIS A 208 -14.01 29.00 28.71
N PRO A 209 -14.16 30.15 28.05
CA PRO A 209 -15.08 31.21 28.52
C PRO A 209 -16.53 30.75 28.70
N THR A 210 -17.04 29.90 27.82
CA THR A 210 -18.44 29.47 27.83
C THR A 210 -18.65 28.12 28.49
N GLN A 211 -17.69 27.19 28.42
CA GLN A 211 -17.86 25.81 28.91
C GLN A 211 -17.50 25.65 30.39
N LYS A 212 -16.83 26.63 31.01
CA LYS A 212 -16.38 26.59 32.43
C LYS A 212 -15.53 25.34 32.74
N LYS A 213 -14.83 24.82 31.76
CA LYS A 213 -13.88 23.72 31.80
C LYS A 213 -12.56 24.18 31.19
N SER A 214 -11.45 23.51 31.47
CA SER A 214 -10.19 23.83 30.78
C SER A 214 -10.34 23.60 29.27
N ALA A 215 -9.65 24.39 28.47
CA ALA A 215 -9.67 24.21 27.01
C ALA A 215 -9.17 22.79 26.62
N LEU A 216 -8.19 22.24 27.35
CA LEU A 216 -7.75 20.87 27.21
C LEU A 216 -8.91 19.87 27.41
N GLU A 217 -9.65 19.97 28.48
CA GLU A 217 -10.79 19.09 28.76
C GLU A 217 -11.88 19.23 27.69
N VAL A 218 -12.14 20.45 27.20
CA VAL A 218 -13.12 20.70 26.13
C VAL A 218 -12.72 19.98 24.87
N VAL A 219 -11.44 20.09 24.43
CA VAL A 219 -10.94 19.43 23.22
C VAL A 219 -10.97 17.90 23.33
N MET A 220 -10.71 17.37 24.54
CA MET A 220 -10.64 15.93 24.77
C MET A 220 -12.01 15.26 24.95
N THR A 221 -13.05 16.02 25.35
CA THR A 221 -14.34 15.43 25.75
C THR A 221 -15.54 15.91 24.95
N MET A 222 -15.38 16.93 24.10
CA MET A 222 -16.48 17.48 23.32
C MET A 222 -16.22 17.29 21.82
N LEU A 223 -17.18 16.70 21.13
CA LEU A 223 -17.17 16.64 19.68
C LEU A 223 -17.36 18.05 19.09
N HIS A 224 -16.72 18.28 17.95
CA HIS A 224 -16.76 19.57 17.25
C HIS A 224 -16.21 20.75 18.08
N ALA A 225 -15.19 20.46 18.90
CA ALA A 225 -14.47 21.45 19.66
C ALA A 225 -12.98 21.44 19.28
N GLY A 226 -12.39 22.62 19.09
CA GLY A 226 -10.96 22.74 18.76
C GLY A 226 -10.55 24.10 18.24
N GLY A 227 -9.28 24.46 18.40
CA GLY A 227 -8.69 25.71 17.93
C GLY A 227 -8.53 25.81 16.40
N LYS A 228 -8.74 24.71 15.69
CA LYS A 228 -8.61 24.63 14.23
C LYS A 228 -9.78 25.27 13.46
N PHE A 229 -10.87 25.59 14.16
CA PHE A 229 -11.97 26.42 13.63
C PHE A 229 -11.60 27.91 13.56
N ASP A 230 -10.56 28.34 14.29
CA ASP A 230 -10.08 29.72 14.23
C ASP A 230 -8.99 29.88 13.19
N ARG A 231 -9.30 30.62 12.13
CA ARG A 231 -8.40 30.90 11.00
C ARG A 231 -7.15 31.68 11.35
N GLN A 232 -7.13 32.37 12.49
CA GLN A 232 -5.95 33.10 12.96
C GLN A 232 -4.92 32.17 13.59
N SER A 233 -5.39 31.09 14.23
CA SER A 233 -4.55 30.11 14.92
C SER A 233 -3.94 29.07 13.98
N TYR A 234 -4.70 28.64 12.94
CA TYR A 234 -4.24 27.70 11.92
C TYR A 234 -4.71 28.13 10.53
N LYS A 235 -3.75 28.52 9.66
CA LYS A 235 -4.06 28.86 8.27
C LYS A 235 -4.48 27.66 7.46
N VAL A 236 -3.85 26.51 7.73
CA VAL A 236 -4.08 25.22 7.08
C VAL A 236 -3.99 24.14 8.14
N SER A 237 -4.90 23.19 8.15
CA SER A 237 -4.85 22.01 9.02
C SER A 237 -5.48 20.79 8.32
N GLY A 238 -5.05 19.60 8.70
CA GLY A 238 -5.68 18.33 8.31
C GLY A 238 -6.91 18.02 9.16
N GLY A 239 -6.88 18.41 10.45
CA GLY A 239 -8.00 18.23 11.36
C GLY A 239 -9.06 19.31 11.20
N LEU A 240 -10.20 18.96 10.58
CA LEU A 240 -11.27 19.92 10.21
C LEU A 240 -12.50 19.83 11.10
N HIS A 241 -12.81 18.66 11.60
CA HIS A 241 -14.09 18.38 12.24
C HIS A 241 -14.07 18.56 13.76
N GLY A 242 -12.87 18.72 14.38
CA GLY A 242 -12.72 18.86 15.83
C GLY A 242 -13.20 17.63 16.60
N VAL A 243 -12.99 16.43 16.03
CA VAL A 243 -13.44 15.17 16.62
C VAL A 243 -12.30 14.17 16.86
N GLY A 244 -11.17 14.24 16.14
CA GLY A 244 -10.14 13.19 16.12
C GLY A 244 -9.67 12.77 17.51
N VAL A 245 -9.09 13.69 18.29
CA VAL A 245 -8.56 13.34 19.62
C VAL A 245 -9.64 12.96 20.62
N SER A 246 -10.86 13.52 20.52
CA SER A 246 -11.98 13.13 21.39
C SER A 246 -12.51 11.75 21.03
N VAL A 247 -12.41 11.33 19.74
CA VAL A 247 -12.67 9.96 19.30
C VAL A 247 -11.63 9.00 19.86
N VAL A 248 -10.33 9.33 19.78
CA VAL A 248 -9.26 8.52 20.41
C VAL A 248 -9.55 8.34 21.90
N ASN A 249 -9.89 9.41 22.60
CA ASN A 249 -10.23 9.36 24.01
C ASN A 249 -11.44 8.46 24.30
N ALA A 250 -12.49 8.54 23.49
CA ALA A 250 -13.69 7.73 23.65
C ALA A 250 -13.45 6.23 23.42
N LEU A 251 -12.52 5.88 22.50
CA LEU A 251 -12.23 4.51 22.08
C LEU A 251 -11.00 3.91 22.79
N SER A 252 -10.46 4.61 23.78
CA SER A 252 -9.37 4.12 24.64
C SER A 252 -9.91 3.67 25.98
N GLU A 253 -9.34 2.59 26.53
CA GLU A 253 -9.60 2.15 27.90
C GLU A 253 -9.18 3.24 28.89
N TRP A 254 -7.97 3.77 28.68
CA TRP A 254 -7.50 4.98 29.35
C TRP A 254 -6.67 5.84 28.40
N LEU A 255 -6.69 7.15 28.65
CA LEU A 255 -5.87 8.11 27.93
C LEU A 255 -5.33 9.15 28.92
N ARG A 256 -4.06 9.55 28.72
CA ARG A 256 -3.40 10.61 29.47
C ARG A 256 -2.80 11.64 28.55
N VAL A 257 -3.05 12.90 28.81
CA VAL A 257 -2.43 14.03 28.10
C VAL A 257 -1.59 14.84 29.07
N GLU A 258 -0.38 15.14 28.65
CA GLU A 258 0.52 16.09 29.30
C GLU A 258 0.81 17.26 28.37
N VAL A 259 0.59 18.46 28.83
CA VAL A 259 0.82 19.70 28.09
C VAL A 259 1.85 20.54 28.78
N ALA A 260 2.99 20.76 28.16
CA ALA A 260 4.01 21.70 28.57
C ALA A 260 3.76 23.06 27.93
N ARG A 261 3.38 24.06 28.74
CA ARG A 261 3.12 25.41 28.26
C ARG A 261 3.54 26.42 29.34
N ASP A 262 4.13 27.53 28.94
CA ASP A 262 4.58 28.61 29.86
C ASP A 262 5.49 28.11 31.00
N GLY A 263 6.28 27.06 30.72
CA GLY A 263 7.22 26.49 31.69
C GLY A 263 6.61 25.50 32.68
N ILE A 264 5.29 25.26 32.63
CA ILE A 264 4.55 24.35 33.51
C ILE A 264 4.02 23.18 32.69
N VAL A 265 4.11 21.98 33.25
CA VAL A 265 3.47 20.78 32.67
C VAL A 265 2.15 20.55 33.38
N HIS A 266 1.07 20.53 32.61
CA HIS A 266 -0.27 20.19 33.06
C HIS A 266 -0.64 18.81 32.58
N ALA A 267 -1.34 18.03 33.37
CA ALA A 267 -1.80 16.70 32.99
C ALA A 267 -3.28 16.49 33.31
N GLN A 268 -3.92 15.68 32.50
CA GLN A 268 -5.25 15.15 32.73
C GLN A 268 -5.33 13.72 32.23
N SER A 269 -6.00 12.85 32.96
CA SER A 269 -6.26 11.46 32.59
C SER A 269 -7.75 11.26 32.40
N TYR A 270 -8.05 10.25 31.56
CA TYR A 270 -9.41 9.91 31.17
C TYR A 270 -9.57 8.40 31.16
N THR A 271 -10.73 7.93 31.54
CA THR A 271 -11.15 6.54 31.44
C THR A 271 -12.35 6.49 30.50
N ARG A 272 -12.20 5.81 29.34
CA ARG A 272 -13.25 5.66 28.31
C ARG A 272 -13.92 6.99 27.94
N GLY A 273 -13.11 8.02 27.73
CA GLY A 273 -13.59 9.36 27.37
C GLY A 273 -14.02 10.24 28.53
N THR A 274 -14.13 9.73 29.75
CA THR A 274 -14.54 10.47 30.93
C THR A 274 -13.32 10.96 31.69
N PRO A 275 -13.21 12.26 32.05
CA PRO A 275 -12.08 12.77 32.83
C PRO A 275 -12.09 12.24 34.27
N ASP A 276 -10.98 11.69 34.73
CA ASP A 276 -10.82 11.14 36.09
C ASP A 276 -10.70 12.27 37.14
N ALA A 277 -10.12 13.39 36.76
CA ALA A 277 -9.93 14.55 37.59
C ALA A 277 -9.77 15.82 36.74
N PRO A 278 -9.96 17.02 37.32
CA PRO A 278 -9.63 18.25 36.61
C PRO A 278 -8.15 18.35 36.24
N VAL A 279 -7.83 19.17 35.22
CA VAL A 279 -6.45 19.48 34.81
C VAL A 279 -5.66 20.03 35.98
N LYS A 280 -4.46 19.51 36.21
CA LYS A 280 -3.58 19.93 37.30
C LYS A 280 -2.13 20.07 36.84
N PRO A 281 -1.34 21.01 37.41
CA PRO A 281 0.08 21.06 37.18
C PRO A 281 0.76 19.86 37.84
N VAL A 282 1.67 19.21 37.08
CA VAL A 282 2.40 18.01 37.53
C VAL A 282 3.92 18.21 37.49
N GLY A 283 4.42 19.24 36.81
CA GLY A 283 5.86 19.46 36.68
C GLY A 283 6.22 20.78 36.04
N LYS A 284 7.52 20.91 35.73
CA LYS A 284 8.09 22.04 34.99
C LYS A 284 8.90 21.54 33.82
N ARG A 285 8.70 22.12 32.64
CA ARG A 285 9.44 21.82 31.41
C ARG A 285 9.69 23.13 30.66
N LYS A 286 10.96 23.37 30.25
CA LYS A 286 11.33 24.61 29.53
C LYS A 286 10.75 24.68 28.09
N LYS A 287 10.68 23.54 27.39
CA LYS A 287 10.14 23.46 26.05
C LYS A 287 8.65 23.19 26.10
N SER A 288 7.88 23.89 25.30
CA SER A 288 6.47 23.57 25.05
C SER A 288 6.29 22.26 24.29
N GLY A 289 5.08 21.74 24.31
CA GLY A 289 4.71 20.55 23.55
C GLY A 289 3.55 19.81 24.19
N THR A 290 3.05 18.81 23.48
CA THR A 290 1.98 17.91 23.96
C THR A 290 2.49 16.48 23.93
N THR A 291 2.17 15.71 24.96
CA THR A 291 2.38 14.26 24.99
C THR A 291 1.03 13.60 25.24
N THR A 292 0.58 12.78 24.34
CA THR A 292 -0.67 11.99 24.45
C THR A 292 -0.30 10.52 24.53
N VAL A 293 -0.74 9.85 25.60
CA VAL A 293 -0.55 8.38 25.77
C VAL A 293 -1.93 7.76 25.89
N PHE A 294 -2.17 6.66 25.17
CA PHE A 294 -3.47 5.99 25.18
C PHE A 294 -3.35 4.49 25.01
N LEU A 295 -4.28 3.76 25.61
CA LEU A 295 -4.44 2.31 25.45
C LEU A 295 -5.78 2.05 24.76
N PRO A 296 -5.80 1.40 23.59
CA PRO A 296 -7.04 1.04 22.90
C PRO A 296 -7.94 0.15 23.77
N ASP A 297 -9.26 0.38 23.71
CA ASP A 297 -10.22 -0.39 24.50
C ASP A 297 -10.55 -1.73 23.83
N SER A 298 -10.22 -2.84 24.51
CA SER A 298 -10.48 -4.20 24.05
C SER A 298 -11.98 -4.55 23.96
N GLU A 299 -12.87 -3.74 24.54
CA GLU A 299 -14.33 -3.88 24.34
C GLU A 299 -14.79 -3.32 22.98
N VAL A 300 -13.94 -2.53 22.30
CA VAL A 300 -14.26 -1.88 21.03
C VAL A 300 -13.54 -2.56 19.85
N PHE A 301 -12.27 -2.90 20.04
CA PHE A 301 -11.40 -3.42 18.98
C PHE A 301 -11.22 -4.93 19.11
N GLU A 302 -11.33 -5.63 18.00
CA GLU A 302 -11.07 -7.08 17.91
C GLU A 302 -9.61 -7.43 18.17
N GLU A 303 -8.69 -6.53 17.79
CA GLU A 303 -7.25 -6.61 18.02
C GLU A 303 -6.74 -5.26 18.55
N THR A 304 -5.90 -5.28 19.60
CA THR A 304 -5.35 -4.07 20.23
C THR A 304 -3.84 -3.94 20.06
N VAL A 305 -3.24 -4.77 19.20
CA VAL A 305 -1.78 -4.77 18.98
C VAL A 305 -1.43 -3.90 17.78
N PHE A 306 -0.70 -2.80 18.04
CA PHE A 306 -0.21 -1.95 16.98
C PHE A 306 0.91 -2.63 16.17
N ASP A 307 0.84 -2.48 14.85
CA ASP A 307 1.84 -2.97 13.91
C ASP A 307 2.87 -1.87 13.64
N PHE A 308 4.15 -2.19 13.87
CA PHE A 308 5.25 -1.23 13.71
C PHE A 308 5.40 -0.76 12.27
N GLU A 309 5.29 -1.65 11.29
CA GLU A 309 5.48 -1.33 9.86
C GLU A 309 4.38 -0.38 9.36
N ILE A 310 3.15 -0.54 9.83
CA ILE A 310 2.02 0.33 9.47
C ILE A 310 2.24 1.74 10.00
N VAL A 311 2.60 1.86 11.30
CA VAL A 311 2.87 3.17 11.90
C VAL A 311 4.10 3.81 11.26
N GLN A 312 5.16 3.03 10.99
CA GLN A 312 6.38 3.48 10.32
C GLN A 312 6.09 4.05 8.94
N SER A 313 5.26 3.37 8.15
CA SER A 313 4.89 3.81 6.81
C SER A 313 4.20 5.18 6.84
N ARG A 314 3.28 5.39 7.79
CA ARG A 314 2.62 6.69 7.97
C ARG A 314 3.60 7.78 8.45
N CYS A 315 4.47 7.48 9.39
CA CYS A 315 5.51 8.41 9.86
C CYS A 315 6.44 8.85 8.73
N ARG A 316 6.87 7.90 7.88
CA ARG A 316 7.71 8.16 6.70
C ARG A 316 7.01 9.07 5.71
N GLU A 317 5.77 8.78 5.37
CA GLU A 317 4.94 9.56 4.46
C GLU A 317 4.79 11.01 4.95
N LEU A 318 4.42 11.21 6.22
CA LEU A 318 4.27 12.53 6.82
C LEU A 318 5.60 13.32 6.87
N ALA A 319 6.72 12.64 7.10
CA ALA A 319 8.04 13.28 7.08
C ALA A 319 8.45 13.72 5.66
N PHE A 320 8.05 13.00 4.60
CA PHE A 320 8.23 13.44 3.22
C PHE A 320 7.37 14.65 2.87
N LEU A 321 6.13 14.70 3.35
CA LEU A 321 5.18 15.78 3.08
C LEU A 321 5.52 17.08 3.82
N ASN A 322 6.30 17.00 4.91
CA ASN A 322 6.69 18.12 5.73
C ASN A 322 8.21 18.24 5.81
N ALA A 323 8.80 18.87 4.79
CA ALA A 323 10.25 19.02 4.68
C ALA A 323 10.86 19.65 5.95
N GLY A 324 11.82 18.95 6.56
CA GLY A 324 12.50 19.40 7.78
C GLY A 324 11.83 18.98 9.09
N LEU A 325 10.69 18.30 9.06
CA LEU A 325 10.09 17.67 10.23
C LEU A 325 10.81 16.34 10.52
N THR A 326 11.18 16.14 11.78
CA THR A 326 11.72 14.86 12.27
C THR A 326 10.62 14.06 12.94
N ILE A 327 10.39 12.82 12.49
CA ILE A 327 9.45 11.89 13.14
C ILE A 327 10.24 10.64 13.56
N ALA A 328 10.38 10.41 14.85
CA ALA A 328 10.99 9.22 15.43
C ALA A 328 9.92 8.22 15.84
N LEU A 329 10.07 6.97 15.47
CA LEU A 329 9.21 5.86 15.90
C LEU A 329 10.05 4.86 16.67
N LYS A 330 9.57 4.45 17.84
CA LYS A 330 10.19 3.46 18.72
C LYS A 330 9.20 2.37 19.07
N ASP A 331 9.66 1.14 19.12
CA ASP A 331 8.90 0.00 19.60
C ASP A 331 9.63 -0.65 20.77
N GLU A 332 9.13 -0.47 21.99
CA GLU A 332 9.71 -1.07 23.19
C GLU A 332 9.57 -2.59 23.23
N ARG A 333 8.67 -3.18 22.45
CA ARG A 333 8.41 -4.62 22.41
C ARG A 333 9.49 -5.35 21.65
N SER A 334 9.91 -4.81 20.49
CA SER A 334 10.98 -5.35 19.64
C SER A 334 12.36 -4.72 19.90
N GLY A 335 12.37 -3.48 20.44
CA GLY A 335 13.56 -2.66 20.59
C GLY A 335 13.97 -1.96 19.29
N GLU A 336 13.08 -1.91 18.30
CA GLU A 336 13.31 -1.21 17.04
C GLU A 336 13.12 0.30 17.22
N GLU A 337 14.00 1.09 16.60
CA GLU A 337 13.93 2.54 16.57
C GLU A 337 14.31 3.03 15.17
N VAL A 338 13.47 3.90 14.59
CA VAL A 338 13.67 4.50 13.28
C VAL A 338 13.37 5.99 13.34
N GLU A 339 14.21 6.80 12.71
CA GLU A 339 13.99 8.25 12.59
C GLU A 339 13.85 8.63 11.12
N HIS A 340 12.76 9.33 10.78
CA HIS A 340 12.45 9.85 9.46
C HIS A 340 12.67 11.36 9.42
N TYR A 341 13.59 11.81 8.56
CA TYR A 341 13.89 13.21 8.32
C TYR A 341 14.28 13.41 6.86
N TYR A 342 13.51 14.24 6.13
CA TYR A 342 13.72 14.46 4.70
C TYR A 342 13.76 15.96 4.41
N LYS A 343 14.96 16.49 4.25
CA LYS A 343 15.17 17.91 3.94
C LYS A 343 14.64 18.30 2.56
N GLY A 344 14.69 17.40 1.60
CA GLY A 344 14.23 17.60 0.23
C GLY A 344 12.73 17.37 0.03
N GLY A 345 11.99 16.94 1.08
CA GLY A 345 10.54 16.80 1.05
C GLY A 345 10.04 15.93 -0.12
N LEU A 346 9.10 16.43 -0.91
CA LEU A 346 8.49 15.68 -2.03
C LEU A 346 9.50 15.20 -3.08
N ARG A 347 10.64 15.87 -3.25
CA ARG A 347 11.70 15.36 -4.16
C ARG A 347 12.27 14.03 -3.68
N GLU A 348 12.48 13.90 -2.37
CA GLU A 348 12.97 12.66 -1.78
C GLU A 348 11.88 11.59 -1.79
N PHE A 349 10.63 11.98 -1.67
CA PHE A 349 9.50 11.07 -1.80
C PHE A 349 9.43 10.45 -3.21
N VAL A 350 9.51 11.27 -4.27
CA VAL A 350 9.56 10.76 -5.65
C VAL A 350 10.80 9.90 -5.89
N LYS A 351 11.94 10.24 -5.29
CA LYS A 351 13.14 9.40 -5.34
C LYS A 351 12.90 8.04 -4.67
N TYR A 352 12.24 8.02 -3.52
CA TYR A 352 11.84 6.80 -2.82
C TYR A 352 10.89 5.93 -3.65
N ILE A 353 9.86 6.53 -4.28
CA ILE A 353 8.94 5.84 -5.19
C ILE A 353 9.72 5.17 -6.35
N ASN A 354 10.72 5.86 -6.88
CA ASN A 354 11.54 5.40 -8.01
C ASN A 354 12.80 4.61 -7.59
N GLU A 355 12.96 4.25 -6.31
CA GLU A 355 14.21 3.64 -5.82
C GLU A 355 14.60 2.36 -6.58
N ASN A 356 13.59 1.57 -6.98
CA ASN A 356 13.79 0.30 -7.68
C ASN A 356 13.45 0.37 -9.18
N GLU A 357 13.25 1.57 -9.73
CA GLU A 357 12.97 1.81 -11.14
C GLU A 357 14.15 2.49 -11.83
N THR A 358 14.22 2.32 -13.14
CA THR A 358 15.18 3.05 -13.97
C THR A 358 14.62 4.41 -14.37
N PRO A 359 15.12 5.54 -13.84
CA PRO A 359 14.60 6.85 -14.19
C PRO A 359 14.85 7.19 -15.67
N LEU A 360 13.83 7.67 -16.37
CA LEU A 360 13.95 8.16 -17.73
C LEU A 360 14.84 9.41 -17.82
N HIS A 361 14.92 10.17 -16.75
CA HIS A 361 15.76 11.37 -16.62
C HIS A 361 16.24 11.56 -15.17
N SER A 362 17.41 12.16 -14.98
CA SER A 362 18.03 12.31 -13.66
C SER A 362 17.43 13.44 -12.80
N LYS A 363 16.94 14.51 -13.43
CA LYS A 363 16.40 15.70 -12.73
C LYS A 363 14.95 15.45 -12.36
N ILE A 364 14.60 15.46 -11.06
CA ILE A 364 13.22 15.43 -10.59
C ILE A 364 12.60 16.81 -10.89
N VAL A 365 11.43 16.82 -11.53
CA VAL A 365 10.61 18.02 -11.70
C VAL A 365 10.02 18.35 -10.34
N HIS A 366 10.20 19.56 -9.87
CA HIS A 366 9.63 20.02 -8.61
C HIS A 366 9.39 21.51 -8.66
N PHE A 367 8.21 21.90 -8.25
CA PHE A 367 7.84 23.29 -8.06
C PHE A 367 6.79 23.42 -6.96
N GLN A 368 6.82 24.57 -6.29
CA GLN A 368 5.83 24.95 -5.29
C GLN A 368 5.40 26.38 -5.60
N LYS A 369 4.10 26.61 -5.68
CA LYS A 369 3.52 27.95 -5.88
C LYS A 369 2.33 28.13 -4.96
N GLU A 370 2.16 29.35 -4.45
CA GLU A 370 1.00 29.76 -3.65
C GLU A 370 0.14 30.71 -4.49
N ARG A 371 -1.15 30.47 -4.54
CA ARG A 371 -2.13 31.30 -5.23
C ARG A 371 -3.48 31.20 -4.52
N GLU A 372 -4.14 32.33 -4.30
CA GLU A 372 -5.46 32.38 -3.66
C GLU A 372 -5.51 31.61 -2.33
N ASP A 373 -4.48 31.79 -1.49
CA ASP A 373 -4.33 31.10 -0.20
C ASP A 373 -4.21 29.57 -0.28
N THR A 374 -4.03 29.02 -1.48
CA THR A 374 -3.78 27.61 -1.72
C THR A 374 -2.33 27.41 -2.14
N VAL A 375 -1.62 26.54 -1.43
CA VAL A 375 -0.27 26.12 -1.80
C VAL A 375 -0.35 24.85 -2.59
N VAL A 376 0.23 24.82 -3.77
CA VAL A 376 0.34 23.64 -4.63
C VAL A 376 1.81 23.26 -4.74
N GLU A 377 2.18 22.08 -4.32
CA GLU A 377 3.52 21.52 -4.43
C GLU A 377 3.48 20.21 -5.22
N ILE A 378 4.27 20.14 -6.27
CA ILE A 378 4.35 19.00 -7.18
C ILE A 378 5.78 18.51 -7.26
N ALA A 379 5.97 17.22 -7.15
CA ALA A 379 7.20 16.56 -7.53
C ALA A 379 6.87 15.39 -8.46
N LEU A 380 7.62 15.23 -9.56
CA LEU A 380 7.44 14.13 -10.48
C LEU A 380 8.72 13.72 -11.20
N GLN A 381 8.79 12.46 -11.60
CA GLN A 381 9.86 11.90 -12.42
C GLN A 381 9.32 10.74 -13.24
N TYR A 382 9.70 10.67 -14.51
CA TYR A 382 9.39 9.50 -15.35
C TYR A 382 10.46 8.43 -15.24
N ASN A 383 10.03 7.18 -15.34
CA ASN A 383 10.86 5.98 -15.38
C ASN A 383 10.56 5.13 -16.64
N GLU A 384 11.29 4.04 -16.84
CA GLU A 384 11.14 3.17 -18.01
C GLU A 384 9.99 2.16 -17.88
N SER A 385 9.34 2.09 -16.71
CA SER A 385 8.22 1.16 -16.48
C SER A 385 6.95 1.56 -17.27
N TYR A 386 5.97 0.68 -17.27
CA TYR A 386 4.68 0.90 -17.94
C TYR A 386 3.55 1.27 -16.95
N ARG A 387 3.87 1.53 -15.70
CA ARG A 387 2.91 1.84 -14.65
C ARG A 387 3.00 3.30 -14.21
N SER A 388 1.93 3.81 -13.66
CA SER A 388 1.91 5.08 -12.93
C SER A 388 1.93 4.84 -11.42
N SER A 389 2.64 5.68 -10.68
CA SER A 389 2.65 5.74 -9.23
C SER A 389 2.41 7.18 -8.81
N ILE A 390 1.13 7.53 -8.69
CA ILE A 390 0.71 8.91 -8.41
C ILE A 390 0.03 8.94 -7.05
N TYR A 391 0.55 9.77 -6.15
CA TYR A 391 0.03 9.97 -4.81
C TYR A 391 -0.46 11.40 -4.66
N SER A 392 -1.68 11.56 -4.17
CA SER A 392 -2.30 12.86 -4.01
C SER A 392 -2.69 13.13 -2.56
N TYR A 393 -2.41 14.36 -2.12
CA TYR A 393 -2.59 14.80 -0.74
C TYR A 393 -3.28 16.15 -0.67
N ALA A 394 -4.21 16.27 0.27
CA ALA A 394 -4.81 17.55 0.66
C ALA A 394 -4.59 17.75 2.17
N ASN A 395 -3.86 18.81 2.55
CA ASN A 395 -3.48 19.10 3.94
C ASN A 395 -2.83 17.89 4.65
N ASN A 396 -1.88 17.22 3.96
CA ASN A 396 -1.18 16.00 4.41
C ASN A 396 -2.05 14.74 4.57
N ILE A 397 -3.32 14.81 4.17
CA ILE A 397 -4.22 13.65 4.15
C ILE A 397 -4.13 12.99 2.78
N ASN A 398 -3.89 11.68 2.75
CA ASN A 398 -3.85 10.91 1.51
C ASN A 398 -5.27 10.78 0.92
N THR A 399 -5.46 11.32 -0.28
CA THR A 399 -6.72 11.24 -1.00
C THR A 399 -6.67 10.06 -1.97
N VAL A 400 -6.90 8.86 -1.45
CA VAL A 400 -6.77 7.61 -2.22
C VAL A 400 -7.69 7.55 -3.43
N GLU A 401 -8.86 8.17 -3.36
CA GLU A 401 -9.81 8.33 -4.47
C GLU A 401 -9.53 9.60 -5.30
N GLY A 402 -8.44 10.31 -5.01
CA GLY A 402 -8.03 11.52 -5.72
C GLY A 402 -8.89 12.74 -5.38
N GLY A 403 -9.49 13.34 -6.40
CA GLY A 403 -10.30 14.55 -6.29
C GLY A 403 -9.90 15.63 -7.27
N THR A 404 -10.42 16.84 -7.05
CA THR A 404 -10.28 17.98 -7.97
C THR A 404 -8.83 18.39 -8.24
N HIS A 405 -7.94 18.32 -7.23
CA HIS A 405 -6.52 18.63 -7.37
C HIS A 405 -5.79 17.63 -8.28
N LEU A 406 -6.06 16.32 -8.13
CA LEU A 406 -5.50 15.29 -8.99
C LEU A 406 -6.02 15.42 -10.43
N THR A 407 -7.32 15.68 -10.59
CA THR A 407 -7.94 15.94 -11.91
C THR A 407 -7.29 17.15 -12.59
N GLY A 408 -7.09 18.26 -11.86
CA GLY A 408 -6.40 19.45 -12.36
C GLY A 408 -4.95 19.16 -12.79
N PHE A 409 -4.23 18.35 -12.02
CA PHE A 409 -2.88 17.89 -12.35
C PHE A 409 -2.86 17.07 -13.65
N LYS A 410 -3.69 16.02 -13.74
CA LYS A 410 -3.77 15.15 -14.94
C LYS A 410 -4.12 15.95 -16.21
N GLN A 411 -5.06 16.88 -16.12
CA GLN A 411 -5.43 17.76 -17.26
C GLN A 411 -4.29 18.67 -17.69
N ALA A 412 -3.60 19.31 -16.74
CA ALA A 412 -2.49 20.20 -17.06
C ALA A 412 -1.30 19.43 -17.66
N LEU A 413 -0.98 18.26 -17.12
CA LEU A 413 0.09 17.40 -17.63
C LEU A 413 -0.17 17.04 -19.09
N THR A 414 -1.37 16.50 -19.39
CA THR A 414 -1.77 16.09 -20.74
C THR A 414 -1.70 17.26 -21.72
N ARG A 415 -2.27 18.42 -21.35
CA ARG A 415 -2.24 19.62 -22.19
C ARG A 415 -0.81 20.09 -22.46
N THR A 416 0.05 20.11 -21.44
CA THR A 416 1.44 20.60 -21.58
C THR A 416 2.27 19.66 -22.44
N VAL A 417 2.12 18.34 -22.29
CA VAL A 417 2.79 17.32 -23.11
C VAL A 417 2.37 17.43 -24.57
N ASN A 418 1.07 17.55 -24.87
CA ASN A 418 0.56 17.72 -26.22
C ASN A 418 1.09 19.02 -26.86
N THR A 419 0.99 20.15 -26.14
CA THR A 419 1.50 21.43 -26.62
C THR A 419 3.00 21.38 -26.93
N TYR A 420 3.78 20.68 -26.09
CA TYR A 420 5.21 20.50 -26.35
C TYR A 420 5.45 19.58 -27.54
N ALA A 421 4.73 18.47 -27.68
CA ALA A 421 4.86 17.54 -28.79
C ALA A 421 4.57 18.21 -30.15
N GLU A 422 3.55 19.06 -30.20
CA GLU A 422 3.22 19.88 -31.36
C GLU A 422 4.34 20.88 -31.70
N LYS A 423 4.75 21.72 -30.72
CA LYS A 423 5.82 22.71 -30.89
C LYS A 423 7.16 22.08 -31.32
N ALA A 424 7.47 20.89 -30.79
CA ALA A 424 8.70 20.16 -31.10
C ALA A 424 8.61 19.30 -32.37
N ASN A 425 7.48 19.34 -33.12
CA ASN A 425 7.20 18.53 -34.30
C ASN A 425 7.45 17.02 -34.07
N LEU A 426 7.03 16.50 -32.91
CA LEU A 426 7.14 15.10 -32.56
C LEU A 426 5.95 14.28 -33.05
N LEU A 427 4.81 14.91 -33.33
CA LEU A 427 3.62 14.31 -33.92
C LEU A 427 3.79 14.15 -35.44
N GLY A 428 3.63 12.95 -35.95
CA GLY A 428 3.59 12.65 -37.37
C GLY A 428 2.27 13.11 -38.02
N LYS A 429 2.25 13.20 -39.37
CA LYS A 429 0.98 13.47 -40.07
C LYS A 429 0.03 12.27 -39.90
N GLY A 430 -1.05 12.47 -39.14
CA GLY A 430 -2.05 11.44 -38.88
C GLY A 430 -1.88 10.71 -37.53
N ASP A 431 -0.93 11.13 -36.69
CA ASP A 431 -0.87 10.67 -35.29
C ASP A 431 -2.00 11.33 -34.49
N GLU A 432 -2.65 10.57 -33.64
CA GLU A 432 -3.64 11.07 -32.69
C GLU A 432 -2.92 11.82 -31.53
N ALA A 433 -3.59 12.78 -30.95
CA ALA A 433 -3.11 13.46 -29.74
C ALA A 433 -2.96 12.46 -28.60
N VAL A 434 -2.00 12.72 -27.71
CA VAL A 434 -1.76 11.91 -26.51
C VAL A 434 -2.92 12.11 -25.55
N GLN A 435 -3.50 11.01 -25.07
CA GLN A 435 -4.55 11.01 -24.05
C GLN A 435 -3.98 11.10 -22.63
N GLY A 436 -4.85 11.31 -21.65
CA GLY A 436 -4.46 11.40 -20.25
C GLY A 436 -3.62 10.22 -19.80
N ASP A 437 -4.11 9.00 -20.01
CA ASP A 437 -3.47 7.77 -19.58
C ASP A 437 -2.12 7.52 -20.24
N ASP A 438 -1.96 7.96 -21.51
CA ASP A 438 -0.67 7.86 -22.19
C ASP A 438 0.42 8.70 -21.50
N CYS A 439 0.02 9.83 -20.89
CA CYS A 439 0.92 10.69 -20.13
C CYS A 439 1.25 10.12 -18.75
N LEU A 440 0.45 9.18 -18.23
CA LEU A 440 0.68 8.60 -16.91
C LEU A 440 1.63 7.40 -16.96
N GLU A 441 1.86 6.80 -18.12
CA GLU A 441 2.76 5.63 -18.26
C GLU A 441 4.19 5.97 -17.84
N GLY A 442 4.70 5.27 -16.83
CA GLY A 442 6.04 5.46 -16.26
C GLY A 442 6.16 6.70 -15.38
N LEU A 443 5.05 7.30 -14.96
CA LEU A 443 5.05 8.51 -14.12
C LEU A 443 5.06 8.13 -12.64
N ALA A 444 6.06 8.59 -11.90
CA ALA A 444 6.06 8.68 -10.45
C ALA A 444 5.82 10.15 -10.06
N ALA A 445 4.74 10.43 -9.34
CA ALA A 445 4.37 11.79 -8.99
C ALA A 445 3.75 11.89 -7.60
N VAL A 446 4.01 13.01 -6.94
CA VAL A 446 3.33 13.40 -5.70
C VAL A 446 2.71 14.77 -5.92
N VAL A 447 1.40 14.83 -5.68
CA VAL A 447 0.57 16.04 -5.80
C VAL A 447 0.11 16.44 -4.41
N SER A 448 0.64 17.51 -3.85
CA SER A 448 0.27 17.99 -2.52
C SER A 448 -0.37 19.37 -2.64
N VAL A 449 -1.56 19.53 -2.07
CA VAL A 449 -2.23 20.83 -1.96
C VAL A 449 -2.48 21.15 -0.49
N LYS A 450 -2.28 22.41 -0.13
CA LYS A 450 -2.64 22.96 1.18
C LYS A 450 -3.73 23.99 0.97
N VAL A 451 -4.94 23.65 1.40
CA VAL A 451 -6.17 24.43 1.20
C VAL A 451 -6.70 24.87 2.56
N LYS A 452 -7.16 26.10 2.67
CA LYS A 452 -7.70 26.65 3.94
C LYS A 452 -8.96 25.92 4.41
N GLU A 453 -9.86 25.61 3.48
CA GLU A 453 -11.15 24.98 3.76
C GLU A 453 -11.36 23.80 2.81
N PRO A 454 -10.66 22.67 3.04
CA PRO A 454 -10.85 21.52 2.19
C PRO A 454 -12.22 20.87 2.44
N GLN A 455 -12.90 20.56 1.36
CA GLN A 455 -14.16 19.85 1.36
C GLN A 455 -13.92 18.42 0.88
N PHE A 456 -14.19 17.45 1.72
CA PHE A 456 -14.02 16.04 1.39
C PHE A 456 -15.37 15.36 1.22
N GLU A 457 -15.43 14.33 0.36
CA GLU A 457 -16.60 13.51 0.13
C GLU A 457 -16.76 12.45 1.25
N GLY A 458 -16.79 12.81 2.50
CA GLY A 458 -16.99 11.88 3.61
C GLY A 458 -16.01 12.05 4.75
N GLN A 459 -16.27 11.32 5.85
CA GLN A 459 -15.49 11.42 7.08
C GLN A 459 -14.08 10.86 6.91
N THR A 460 -13.88 9.84 6.10
CA THR A 460 -12.58 9.21 5.83
C THR A 460 -11.66 10.05 4.96
N LYS A 461 -12.15 11.18 4.41
CA LYS A 461 -11.40 12.19 3.67
C LYS A 461 -10.67 11.63 2.42
N THR A 462 -11.23 10.62 1.79
CA THR A 462 -10.61 9.89 0.67
C THR A 462 -10.56 10.67 -0.63
N LYS A 463 -11.46 11.66 -0.83
CA LYS A 463 -11.58 12.43 -2.06
C LYS A 463 -11.80 13.92 -1.78
N LEU A 464 -11.03 14.80 -2.44
CA LEU A 464 -11.18 16.25 -2.34
C LEU A 464 -12.22 16.77 -3.33
N GLY A 465 -13.25 17.48 -2.82
CA GLY A 465 -14.39 17.97 -3.59
C GLY A 465 -14.34 19.43 -4.05
N ASN A 466 -13.42 20.25 -3.53
CA ASN A 466 -13.30 21.68 -3.85
C ASN A 466 -13.20 21.97 -5.36
N SER A 467 -14.25 22.45 -6.00
CA SER A 467 -14.28 22.68 -7.45
C SER A 467 -13.27 23.71 -7.93
N GLU A 468 -13.03 24.77 -7.15
CA GLU A 468 -12.08 25.85 -7.45
C GLU A 468 -10.62 25.36 -7.50
N VAL A 469 -10.28 24.34 -6.73
CA VAL A 469 -8.92 23.78 -6.66
C VAL A 469 -8.50 23.15 -8.01
N LYS A 470 -9.43 22.57 -8.77
CA LYS A 470 -9.15 21.98 -10.08
C LYS A 470 -8.52 22.98 -11.05
N GLY A 471 -9.14 24.14 -11.21
CA GLY A 471 -8.65 25.20 -12.12
C GLY A 471 -7.33 25.80 -11.66
N LEU A 472 -7.21 26.01 -10.35
CA LEU A 472 -6.01 26.55 -9.72
C LEU A 472 -4.79 25.64 -9.91
N VAL A 473 -4.95 24.35 -9.59
CA VAL A 473 -3.89 23.34 -9.79
C VAL A 473 -3.54 23.22 -11.27
N ALA A 474 -4.55 23.16 -12.15
CA ALA A 474 -4.30 23.06 -13.58
C ALA A 474 -3.49 24.26 -14.14
N SER A 475 -3.72 25.48 -13.63
CA SER A 475 -2.94 26.65 -14.01
C SER A 475 -1.50 26.57 -13.50
N ILE A 476 -1.31 26.31 -12.20
CA ILE A 476 0.02 26.26 -11.56
C ILE A 476 0.87 25.14 -12.17
N VAL A 477 0.28 23.96 -12.37
CA VAL A 477 0.98 22.81 -12.97
C VAL A 477 1.34 23.08 -14.42
N GLY A 478 0.42 23.66 -15.21
CA GLY A 478 0.69 24.04 -16.60
C GLY A 478 1.84 25.03 -16.73
N GLU A 479 1.88 26.06 -15.88
CA GLU A 479 2.97 27.02 -15.82
C GLU A 479 4.30 26.37 -15.41
N GLY A 480 4.31 25.62 -14.30
CA GLY A 480 5.54 25.01 -13.79
C GLY A 480 6.13 23.96 -14.72
N LEU A 481 5.28 23.14 -15.37
CA LEU A 481 5.74 22.18 -16.37
C LEU A 481 6.24 22.86 -17.65
N THR A 482 5.58 23.92 -18.11
CA THR A 482 6.02 24.68 -19.31
C THR A 482 7.39 25.30 -19.05
N GLU A 483 7.57 25.96 -17.92
CA GLU A 483 8.85 26.52 -17.48
C GLU A 483 9.94 25.44 -17.44
N PHE A 484 9.67 24.30 -16.82
CA PHE A 484 10.62 23.19 -16.75
C PHE A 484 10.95 22.60 -18.14
N PHE A 485 9.97 22.48 -19.04
CA PHE A 485 10.20 21.97 -20.40
C PHE A 485 11.04 22.93 -21.26
N GLU A 486 10.87 24.22 -21.06
CA GLU A 486 11.70 25.27 -21.73
C GLU A 486 13.13 25.28 -21.17
N GLU A 487 13.31 25.13 -19.85
CA GLU A 487 14.64 25.04 -19.23
C GLU A 487 15.38 23.73 -19.57
N THR A 488 14.64 22.62 -19.78
CA THR A 488 15.23 21.30 -19.97
C THR A 488 14.66 20.56 -21.19
N PRO A 489 14.87 21.08 -22.43
CA PRO A 489 14.25 20.53 -23.65
C PRO A 489 14.57 19.05 -23.91
N SER A 490 15.75 18.59 -23.49
CA SER A 490 16.15 17.18 -23.62
C SER A 490 15.30 16.23 -22.77
N VAL A 491 14.91 16.65 -21.57
CA VAL A 491 14.02 15.91 -20.67
C VAL A 491 12.60 15.97 -21.20
N ALA A 492 12.13 17.16 -21.58
CA ALA A 492 10.80 17.36 -22.16
C ALA A 492 10.58 16.46 -23.38
N LYS A 493 11.58 16.37 -24.28
CA LYS A 493 11.52 15.48 -25.44
C LYS A 493 11.41 14.00 -25.05
N ARG A 494 12.14 13.54 -24.01
CA ARG A 494 12.03 12.14 -23.54
C ARG A 494 10.65 11.85 -22.99
N ILE A 495 10.10 12.77 -22.17
CA ILE A 495 8.75 12.64 -21.60
C ILE A 495 7.70 12.56 -22.72
N ALA A 496 7.71 13.52 -23.66
CA ALA A 496 6.79 13.54 -24.78
C ALA A 496 6.93 12.29 -25.67
N SER A 497 8.16 11.83 -25.94
CA SER A 497 8.39 10.60 -26.72
C SER A 497 7.87 9.34 -26.02
N LYS A 498 7.94 9.26 -24.69
CA LYS A 498 7.38 8.17 -23.91
C LYS A 498 5.85 8.16 -24.01
N ALA A 499 5.20 9.31 -23.80
CA ALA A 499 3.75 9.45 -23.92
C ALA A 499 3.25 9.10 -25.35
N LEU A 500 3.96 9.54 -26.39
CA LEU A 500 3.65 9.17 -27.78
C LEU A 500 3.80 7.64 -28.03
N SER A 501 4.83 7.02 -27.45
CA SER A 501 5.00 5.55 -27.55
C SER A 501 3.88 4.81 -26.84
N SER A 502 3.38 5.32 -25.70
CA SER A 502 2.22 4.80 -24.99
C SER A 502 0.95 4.92 -25.83
N ALA A 503 0.69 6.09 -26.44
CA ALA A 503 -0.44 6.30 -27.34
C ALA A 503 -0.44 5.32 -28.52
N GLN A 504 0.72 5.09 -29.15
CA GLN A 504 0.86 4.11 -30.23
C GLN A 504 0.57 2.68 -29.74
N ALA A 505 1.03 2.32 -28.52
CA ALA A 505 0.76 1.02 -27.93
C ALA A 505 -0.74 0.83 -27.63
N ARG A 506 -1.41 1.86 -27.08
CA ARG A 506 -2.86 1.87 -26.83
C ARG A 506 -3.66 1.67 -28.10
N LEU A 507 -3.33 2.42 -29.18
CA LEU A 507 -3.98 2.26 -30.48
C LEU A 507 -3.78 0.86 -31.08
N ALA A 508 -2.60 0.27 -30.91
CA ALA A 508 -2.34 -1.10 -31.32
C ALA A 508 -3.17 -2.11 -30.51
N ALA A 509 -3.26 -1.91 -29.19
CA ALA A 509 -4.07 -2.75 -28.30
C ALA A 509 -5.57 -2.62 -28.63
N ARG A 510 -6.09 -1.42 -28.93
CA ARG A 510 -7.47 -1.20 -29.38
C ARG A 510 -7.77 -1.94 -30.67
N LYS A 511 -6.93 -1.80 -31.68
CA LYS A 511 -7.06 -2.55 -32.95
C LYS A 511 -7.06 -4.07 -32.73
N ALA A 512 -6.22 -4.56 -31.86
CA ALA A 512 -6.16 -5.98 -31.52
C ALA A 512 -7.43 -6.46 -30.78
N ARG A 513 -7.95 -5.67 -29.85
CA ARG A 513 -9.23 -5.92 -29.16
C ARG A 513 -10.40 -5.96 -30.14
N ASP A 514 -10.48 -4.99 -31.04
CA ASP A 514 -11.55 -4.93 -32.06
C ASP A 514 -11.52 -6.14 -32.99
N LEU A 515 -10.34 -6.61 -33.37
CA LEU A 515 -10.17 -7.83 -34.15
C LEU A 515 -10.61 -9.09 -33.37
N ALA A 516 -10.28 -9.17 -32.10
CA ALA A 516 -10.72 -10.26 -31.22
C ALA A 516 -12.23 -10.23 -31.00
N ARG A 517 -12.81 -9.03 -30.77
CA ARG A 517 -14.26 -8.81 -30.58
C ARG A 517 -15.05 -9.18 -31.86
N ARG A 518 -14.54 -8.87 -33.06
CA ARG A 518 -15.16 -9.30 -34.32
C ARG A 518 -15.15 -10.82 -34.50
N LYS A 519 -14.14 -11.52 -33.95
CA LYS A 519 -14.12 -12.98 -33.89
C LYS A 519 -15.12 -13.54 -32.88
N SER A 520 -15.29 -12.91 -31.73
CA SER A 520 -16.18 -13.38 -30.67
C SER A 520 -17.65 -13.01 -30.87
N VAL A 521 -17.98 -11.97 -31.67
CA VAL A 521 -19.36 -11.63 -32.06
C VAL A 521 -19.97 -12.69 -32.96
N LEU A 522 -19.14 -13.49 -33.69
CA LEU A 522 -19.59 -14.69 -34.39
C LEU A 522 -19.79 -15.90 -33.47
N GLU A 523 -19.27 -15.87 -32.25
CA GLU A 523 -19.35 -16.96 -31.23
C GLU A 523 -20.19 -16.57 -30.00
N SER A 524 -21.06 -15.54 -30.09
CA SER A 524 -22.06 -15.09 -29.10
C SER A 524 -21.66 -15.22 -27.62
N GLY A 525 -21.67 -14.13 -26.87
CA GLY A 525 -21.84 -13.88 -25.44
C GLY A 525 -21.72 -15.03 -24.42
N SER A 526 -20.94 -16.08 -24.66
CA SER A 526 -20.78 -17.17 -23.72
C SER A 526 -19.66 -16.90 -22.74
N LEU A 527 -19.96 -17.16 -21.48
CA LEU A 527 -18.98 -17.20 -20.38
C LEU A 527 -17.80 -18.11 -20.74
N PRO A 528 -16.61 -17.87 -20.16
CA PRO A 528 -15.43 -18.71 -20.42
C PRO A 528 -15.76 -20.19 -20.24
N GLY A 529 -15.47 -21.04 -21.22
CA GLY A 529 -15.82 -22.46 -21.21
C GLY A 529 -15.25 -23.26 -20.02
N LYS A 530 -14.26 -22.68 -19.32
CA LYS A 530 -13.71 -23.27 -18.10
C LYS A 530 -14.46 -22.86 -16.83
N LEU A 531 -15.23 -21.78 -16.85
CA LEU A 531 -15.98 -21.31 -15.70
C LEU A 531 -17.13 -22.28 -15.36
N ALA A 532 -17.12 -22.82 -14.16
CA ALA A 532 -18.25 -23.52 -13.60
C ALA A 532 -19.08 -22.52 -12.79
N ASP A 533 -20.06 -21.89 -13.43
CA ASP A 533 -20.86 -20.82 -12.84
C ASP A 533 -21.85 -21.33 -11.78
N CYS A 534 -22.39 -20.40 -10.95
CA CYS A 534 -23.43 -20.66 -9.95
C CYS A 534 -24.82 -20.37 -10.51
N SER A 535 -25.86 -20.78 -9.76
CA SER A 535 -27.25 -20.68 -10.22
C SER A 535 -27.92 -19.37 -9.82
N ILE A 536 -27.49 -18.75 -8.72
CA ILE A 536 -28.02 -17.48 -8.22
C ILE A 536 -27.44 -16.35 -9.07
N SER A 537 -28.26 -15.35 -9.39
CA SER A 537 -27.89 -14.19 -10.19
C SER A 537 -27.60 -12.95 -9.35
N ASP A 538 -27.92 -12.96 -8.05
CA ASP A 538 -27.63 -11.86 -7.13
C ASP A 538 -26.15 -11.86 -6.77
N PRO A 539 -25.38 -10.84 -7.19
CA PRO A 539 -23.94 -10.78 -6.90
C PRO A 539 -23.60 -10.86 -5.42
N ALA A 540 -24.40 -10.23 -4.55
CA ALA A 540 -24.16 -10.21 -3.10
C ALA A 540 -24.15 -11.60 -2.47
N MET A 541 -24.88 -12.56 -3.08
CA MET A 541 -24.97 -13.93 -2.65
C MET A 541 -23.95 -14.86 -3.31
N CYS A 542 -23.20 -14.40 -4.32
CA CYS A 542 -22.36 -15.23 -5.17
C CYS A 542 -20.87 -15.08 -4.86
N GLU A 543 -20.13 -16.18 -5.01
CA GLU A 543 -18.69 -16.26 -4.75
C GLU A 543 -17.97 -16.86 -5.97
N LEU A 544 -16.87 -16.25 -6.39
CA LEU A 544 -15.98 -16.78 -7.43
C LEU A 544 -14.68 -17.28 -6.82
N TYR A 545 -14.39 -18.57 -6.97
CA TYR A 545 -13.11 -19.17 -6.60
C TYR A 545 -12.18 -19.21 -7.81
N LEU A 546 -11.04 -18.56 -7.71
CA LEU A 546 -9.92 -18.66 -8.65
C LEU A 546 -9.00 -19.77 -8.15
N VAL A 547 -9.03 -20.91 -8.83
CA VAL A 547 -8.39 -22.15 -8.34
C VAL A 547 -7.16 -22.48 -9.16
N GLU A 548 -6.07 -22.85 -8.50
CA GLU A 548 -4.85 -23.28 -9.16
C GLU A 548 -5.01 -24.65 -9.82
N GLY A 549 -4.92 -24.67 -11.15
CA GLY A 549 -4.88 -25.90 -11.96
C GLY A 549 -6.23 -26.61 -12.13
N ASP A 550 -6.28 -27.44 -13.16
CA ASP A 550 -7.49 -28.21 -13.52
C ASP A 550 -7.81 -29.35 -12.51
N SER A 551 -6.78 -29.88 -11.82
CA SER A 551 -6.95 -30.96 -10.84
C SER A 551 -7.69 -30.47 -9.58
N ALA A 552 -7.18 -29.40 -8.95
CA ALA A 552 -7.84 -28.77 -7.81
C ALA A 552 -9.19 -28.16 -8.19
N GLY A 553 -9.27 -27.55 -9.40
CA GLY A 553 -10.52 -27.05 -9.98
C GLY A 553 -11.58 -28.14 -10.14
N GLY A 554 -11.18 -29.38 -10.47
CA GLY A 554 -12.06 -30.56 -10.55
C GLY A 554 -12.64 -30.95 -9.18
N SER A 555 -11.79 -31.04 -8.16
CA SER A 555 -12.22 -31.31 -6.78
C SER A 555 -13.14 -30.22 -6.23
N ALA A 556 -12.77 -28.93 -6.44
CA ALA A 556 -13.57 -27.77 -6.04
C ALA A 556 -14.94 -27.75 -6.73
N LYS A 557 -14.98 -28.05 -8.03
CA LYS A 557 -16.23 -28.10 -8.82
C LYS A 557 -17.17 -29.19 -8.31
N LEU A 558 -16.65 -30.30 -7.83
CA LEU A 558 -17.46 -31.39 -7.28
C LEU A 558 -17.90 -31.10 -5.83
N GLY A 559 -17.04 -30.46 -5.02
CA GLY A 559 -17.29 -30.17 -3.61
C GLY A 559 -18.17 -28.95 -3.35
N ARG A 560 -18.20 -27.96 -4.27
CA ARG A 560 -18.86 -26.66 -4.09
C ARG A 560 -20.38 -26.75 -3.89
N ASP A 561 -20.96 -25.74 -3.28
CA ASP A 561 -22.41 -25.47 -3.41
C ASP A 561 -22.68 -24.74 -4.73
N ARG A 562 -23.32 -25.45 -5.67
CA ARG A 562 -23.63 -24.93 -7.02
C ARG A 562 -24.59 -23.77 -7.04
N ARG A 563 -25.28 -23.49 -5.95
CA ARG A 563 -26.25 -22.40 -5.90
C ARG A 563 -25.55 -21.05 -5.96
N PHE A 564 -24.47 -20.87 -5.18
CA PHE A 564 -23.83 -19.57 -5.02
C PHE A 564 -22.31 -19.57 -5.24
N GLN A 565 -21.65 -20.71 -5.42
CA GLN A 565 -20.21 -20.79 -5.65
C GLN A 565 -19.89 -21.10 -7.10
N ALA A 566 -19.11 -20.23 -7.74
CA ALA A 566 -18.53 -20.40 -9.06
C ALA A 566 -17.05 -20.79 -8.95
N ILE A 567 -16.56 -21.64 -9.87
CA ILE A 567 -15.17 -22.10 -9.90
C ILE A 567 -14.55 -21.76 -11.25
N LEU A 568 -13.44 -21.06 -11.23
CA LEU A 568 -12.60 -20.76 -12.39
C LEU A 568 -11.21 -21.37 -12.18
N PRO A 569 -10.88 -22.50 -12.83
CA PRO A 569 -9.54 -23.06 -12.78
C PRO A 569 -8.59 -22.26 -13.68
N LEU A 570 -7.40 -21.91 -13.15
CA LEU A 570 -6.34 -21.20 -13.85
C LEU A 570 -5.27 -22.18 -14.33
N ARG A 571 -4.73 -21.98 -15.52
CA ARG A 571 -3.65 -22.84 -16.08
C ARG A 571 -2.27 -22.35 -15.65
N GLY A 572 -1.91 -22.61 -14.40
CA GLY A 572 -0.59 -22.27 -13.87
C GLY A 572 -0.37 -20.77 -13.65
N LYS A 573 0.88 -20.33 -13.80
CA LYS A 573 1.29 -18.95 -13.51
C LYS A 573 0.78 -17.99 -14.58
N ILE A 574 -0.01 -17.01 -14.16
CA ILE A 574 -0.45 -15.92 -15.04
C ILE A 574 0.72 -14.99 -15.41
N LEU A 575 0.52 -14.17 -16.42
CA LEU A 575 1.50 -13.17 -16.85
C LEU A 575 1.81 -12.20 -15.69
N ASN A 576 3.10 -11.92 -15.46
CA ASN A 576 3.49 -10.85 -14.54
C ASN A 576 3.14 -9.50 -15.16
N VAL A 577 2.01 -8.94 -14.74
CA VAL A 577 1.47 -7.67 -15.23
C VAL A 577 2.30 -6.47 -14.79
N PHE A 578 3.20 -6.65 -13.83
CA PHE A 578 4.10 -5.60 -13.38
C PHE A 578 5.16 -5.24 -14.44
N LYS A 579 5.58 -6.23 -15.24
CA LYS A 579 6.61 -6.11 -16.29
C LYS A 579 6.04 -6.04 -17.72
N ALA A 580 4.78 -6.38 -17.88
CA ALA A 580 4.21 -6.51 -19.22
C ALA A 580 3.56 -5.21 -19.69
N ARG A 581 3.64 -4.97 -21.01
CA ARG A 581 2.90 -3.89 -21.67
C ARG A 581 1.41 -4.25 -21.75
N LEU A 582 0.55 -3.24 -21.75
CA LEU A 582 -0.91 -3.38 -21.79
C LEU A 582 -1.39 -4.28 -22.94
N ASP A 583 -0.80 -4.15 -24.15
CA ASP A 583 -1.15 -4.98 -25.29
C ASP A 583 -0.96 -6.48 -25.02
N LYS A 584 0.12 -6.87 -24.33
CA LYS A 584 0.37 -8.26 -23.96
C LYS A 584 -0.54 -8.75 -22.84
N ILE A 585 -0.89 -7.87 -21.90
CA ILE A 585 -1.76 -8.19 -20.78
C ILE A 585 -3.15 -8.57 -21.29
N PHE A 586 -3.74 -7.74 -22.16
CA PHE A 586 -5.07 -8.01 -22.71
C PHE A 586 -5.12 -9.14 -23.76
N HIS A 587 -3.97 -9.53 -24.34
CA HIS A 587 -3.88 -10.73 -25.18
C HIS A 587 -3.66 -12.02 -24.38
N ASN A 588 -3.43 -11.95 -23.06
CA ASN A 588 -3.26 -13.11 -22.23
C ASN A 588 -4.61 -13.80 -21.96
N GLU A 589 -4.72 -15.07 -22.31
CA GLU A 589 -5.96 -15.84 -22.25
C GLU A 589 -6.51 -15.98 -20.82
N GLU A 590 -5.65 -16.19 -19.82
CA GLU A 590 -6.04 -16.36 -18.43
C GLU A 590 -6.53 -15.04 -17.83
N ILE A 591 -5.84 -13.93 -18.10
CA ILE A 591 -6.27 -12.59 -17.67
C ILE A 591 -7.60 -12.22 -18.32
N GLY A 592 -7.74 -12.40 -19.63
CA GLY A 592 -9.00 -12.16 -20.34
C GLY A 592 -10.16 -13.00 -19.79
N THR A 593 -9.87 -14.24 -19.38
CA THR A 593 -10.85 -15.13 -18.75
C THR A 593 -11.31 -14.63 -17.38
N ILE A 594 -10.39 -14.12 -16.53
CA ILE A 594 -10.71 -13.54 -15.21
C ILE A 594 -11.59 -12.29 -15.40
N ILE A 595 -11.21 -11.38 -16.29
CA ILE A 595 -11.95 -10.15 -16.58
C ILE A 595 -13.37 -10.48 -17.06
N THR A 596 -13.51 -11.41 -17.97
CA THR A 596 -14.82 -11.83 -18.51
C THR A 596 -15.68 -12.50 -17.44
N ALA A 597 -15.09 -13.29 -16.53
CA ALA A 597 -15.80 -13.94 -15.45
C ALA A 597 -16.35 -12.91 -14.45
N LEU A 598 -15.56 -11.92 -14.08
CA LEU A 598 -15.96 -10.86 -13.13
C LEU A 598 -17.00 -9.90 -13.72
N GLY A 599 -16.91 -9.58 -15.01
CA GLY A 599 -17.88 -8.74 -15.71
C GLY A 599 -17.69 -7.22 -15.53
N THR A 600 -16.70 -6.79 -14.76
CA THR A 600 -16.49 -5.39 -14.31
C THR A 600 -15.75 -4.49 -15.29
N GLY A 601 -15.18 -5.03 -16.38
CA GLY A 601 -14.19 -4.28 -17.17
C GLY A 601 -12.83 -4.20 -16.48
N VAL A 602 -11.93 -3.35 -16.96
CA VAL A 602 -10.55 -3.19 -16.46
C VAL A 602 -10.04 -1.78 -16.74
N GLY A 603 -9.38 -1.18 -15.77
CA GLY A 603 -8.75 0.14 -15.88
C GLY A 603 -9.08 1.02 -14.68
N GLU A 604 -8.52 2.23 -14.64
CA GLU A 604 -8.95 3.24 -13.66
C GLU A 604 -10.40 3.63 -13.94
N THR A 605 -11.17 3.85 -12.88
CA THR A 605 -12.58 4.32 -12.95
C THR A 605 -12.65 5.53 -13.87
N ALA A 606 -13.51 5.46 -14.88
CA ALA A 606 -13.75 6.60 -15.76
C ALA A 606 -14.35 7.74 -14.93
N GLY A 607 -13.55 8.72 -14.57
CA GLY A 607 -14.04 9.95 -13.95
C GLY A 607 -15.12 10.57 -14.82
N GLU A 608 -16.16 11.10 -14.19
CA GLU A 608 -17.26 11.81 -14.87
C GLU A 608 -16.67 12.87 -15.81
N GLY A 609 -16.68 12.60 -17.10
CA GLY A 609 -16.25 13.55 -18.12
C GLY A 609 -17.26 14.69 -18.22
N GLU A 610 -16.85 15.89 -17.83
CA GLU A 610 -17.64 17.13 -17.83
C GLU A 610 -18.00 17.68 -19.24
N ASN A 611 -17.63 17.02 -20.31
CA ASN A 611 -17.99 17.44 -21.65
C ASN A 611 -18.90 16.36 -22.26
N GLY A 612 -20.18 16.71 -22.40
CA GLY A 612 -21.26 15.89 -22.91
C GLY A 612 -21.15 15.46 -24.39
N GLU A 613 -19.99 15.04 -24.83
CA GLU A 613 -19.80 14.36 -26.11
C GLU A 613 -19.69 12.87 -25.82
N ASP A 614 -20.71 12.12 -26.24
CA ASP A 614 -20.78 10.66 -26.27
C ASP A 614 -19.74 10.04 -27.23
N GLU A 615 -18.47 10.34 -27.04
CA GLU A 615 -17.42 9.48 -27.58
C GLU A 615 -17.37 8.22 -26.72
N ALA A 616 -17.48 7.06 -27.34
CA ALA A 616 -17.54 5.73 -26.77
C ALA A 616 -16.51 5.60 -25.61
N ARG A 617 -17.00 5.78 -24.38
CA ARG A 617 -16.21 5.61 -23.14
C ARG A 617 -15.59 4.24 -23.18
N GLU A 618 -14.29 4.15 -23.15
CA GLU A 618 -13.63 2.87 -22.82
C GLU A 618 -14.16 2.50 -21.43
N GLU A 619 -14.86 1.37 -21.32
CA GLU A 619 -15.40 0.89 -20.04
C GLU A 619 -14.22 0.64 -19.10
N GLY A 620 -13.99 1.54 -18.14
CA GLY A 620 -13.10 1.36 -17.00
C GLY A 620 -13.60 0.24 -16.09
N PHE A 621 -12.93 0.01 -14.99
CA PHE A 621 -13.41 -0.89 -13.94
C PHE A 621 -14.69 -0.31 -13.31
N ASP A 622 -15.72 -1.14 -13.16
CA ASP A 622 -17.01 -0.73 -12.62
C ASP A 622 -17.52 -1.81 -11.65
N VAL A 623 -17.41 -1.53 -10.35
CA VAL A 623 -17.85 -2.43 -9.27
C VAL A 623 -19.33 -2.76 -9.37
N SER A 624 -20.17 -1.83 -9.87
CA SER A 624 -21.61 -2.07 -9.98
C SER A 624 -21.97 -3.21 -10.94
N LYS A 625 -21.06 -3.57 -11.86
CA LYS A 625 -21.20 -4.69 -12.80
C LYS A 625 -20.63 -6.01 -12.27
N LEU A 626 -20.16 -6.02 -11.03
CA LEU A 626 -19.55 -7.21 -10.42
C LEU A 626 -20.57 -8.35 -10.35
N ARG A 627 -20.18 -9.53 -10.87
CA ARG A 627 -21.05 -10.71 -10.90
C ARG A 627 -21.00 -11.54 -9.62
N TYR A 628 -19.98 -11.36 -8.79
CA TYR A 628 -19.74 -12.12 -7.57
C TYR A 628 -19.34 -11.19 -6.43
N GLY A 629 -20.08 -11.21 -5.32
CA GLY A 629 -19.81 -10.39 -4.14
C GLY A 629 -18.50 -10.76 -3.43
N LYS A 630 -17.96 -11.97 -3.69
CA LYS A 630 -16.64 -12.36 -3.19
C LYS A 630 -15.82 -13.02 -4.28
N THR A 631 -14.61 -12.53 -4.47
CA THR A 631 -13.58 -13.16 -5.31
C THR A 631 -12.54 -13.79 -4.40
N ILE A 632 -12.39 -15.11 -4.46
CA ILE A 632 -11.59 -15.89 -3.51
C ILE A 632 -10.44 -16.56 -4.25
N ILE A 633 -9.21 -16.19 -3.90
CA ILE A 633 -7.99 -16.82 -4.43
C ILE A 633 -7.74 -18.11 -3.64
N MET A 634 -7.70 -19.26 -4.32
CA MET A 634 -7.48 -20.57 -3.72
C MET A 634 -6.33 -21.27 -4.46
N THR A 635 -5.13 -21.21 -3.87
CA THR A 635 -3.88 -21.76 -4.42
C THR A 635 -3.32 -22.83 -3.50
N ASP A 636 -2.46 -23.68 -4.05
CA ASP A 636 -1.74 -24.70 -3.32
C ASP A 636 -0.85 -24.08 -2.21
N ALA A 637 -0.57 -24.86 -1.17
CA ALA A 637 0.24 -24.39 -0.03
C ALA A 637 1.76 -24.50 -0.28
N ASP A 638 2.17 -24.61 -1.54
CA ASP A 638 3.56 -24.72 -1.96
C ASP A 638 4.12 -23.40 -2.50
N VAL A 639 5.38 -23.44 -2.98
CA VAL A 639 6.08 -22.26 -3.50
C VAL A 639 5.49 -21.74 -4.81
N ASP A 640 4.91 -22.62 -5.62
CA ASP A 640 4.29 -22.24 -6.89
C ASP A 640 2.92 -21.58 -6.65
N GLY A 641 2.12 -22.12 -5.73
CA GLY A 641 0.86 -21.51 -5.31
C GLY A 641 1.05 -20.16 -4.66
N ALA A 642 2.08 -19.99 -3.81
CA ALA A 642 2.44 -18.69 -3.26
C ALA A 642 2.81 -17.67 -4.35
N HIS A 643 3.51 -18.11 -5.42
CA HIS A 643 3.85 -17.25 -6.56
C HIS A 643 2.60 -16.89 -7.39
N ILE A 644 1.71 -17.84 -7.67
CA ILE A 644 0.46 -17.59 -8.39
C ILE A 644 -0.41 -16.60 -7.63
N ARG A 645 -0.53 -16.77 -6.31
CA ARG A 645 -1.23 -15.82 -5.44
C ARG A 645 -0.65 -14.40 -5.54
N THR A 646 0.68 -14.28 -5.51
CA THR A 646 1.35 -12.97 -5.64
C THR A 646 1.09 -12.34 -7.01
N LEU A 647 1.11 -13.13 -8.10
CA LEU A 647 0.77 -12.64 -9.44
C LEU A 647 -0.68 -12.17 -9.54
N LEU A 648 -1.63 -12.91 -8.95
CA LEU A 648 -3.04 -12.52 -8.91
C LEU A 648 -3.25 -11.25 -8.09
N LEU A 649 -2.64 -11.14 -6.91
CA LEU A 649 -2.68 -9.93 -6.09
C LEU A 649 -2.11 -8.73 -6.85
N THR A 650 -1.00 -8.92 -7.59
CA THR A 650 -0.41 -7.88 -8.44
C THR A 650 -1.38 -7.44 -9.54
N PHE A 651 -2.10 -8.39 -10.15
CA PHE A 651 -3.10 -8.10 -11.18
C PHE A 651 -4.28 -7.30 -10.61
N PHE A 652 -4.88 -7.75 -9.50
CA PHE A 652 -6.00 -7.05 -8.87
C PHE A 652 -5.59 -5.67 -8.36
N TYR A 653 -4.46 -5.55 -7.70
CA TYR A 653 -3.95 -4.29 -7.19
C TYR A 653 -3.74 -3.25 -8.30
N ARG A 654 -3.28 -3.69 -9.48
CA ARG A 654 -2.97 -2.80 -10.59
C ARG A 654 -4.18 -2.41 -11.44
N PHE A 655 -5.09 -3.34 -11.69
CA PHE A 655 -6.15 -3.18 -12.68
C PHE A 655 -7.57 -3.20 -12.13
N MET A 656 -7.73 -3.62 -10.89
CA MET A 656 -9.03 -3.75 -10.21
C MET A 656 -8.86 -3.39 -8.73
N ARG A 657 -8.21 -2.27 -8.46
CA ARG A 657 -7.87 -1.85 -7.10
C ARG A 657 -9.11 -1.62 -6.25
N GLU A 658 -10.15 -1.07 -6.84
CA GLU A 658 -11.45 -0.86 -6.21
C GLU A 658 -12.05 -2.17 -5.65
N LEU A 659 -11.79 -3.33 -6.29
CA LEU A 659 -12.21 -4.64 -5.77
C LEU A 659 -11.58 -4.97 -4.40
N ILE A 660 -10.39 -4.43 -4.12
CA ILE A 660 -9.71 -4.58 -2.83
C ILE A 660 -10.27 -3.54 -1.84
N GLU A 661 -10.44 -2.30 -2.28
CA GLU A 661 -10.89 -1.18 -1.46
C GLU A 661 -12.35 -1.34 -1.01
N THR A 662 -13.19 -2.01 -1.82
CA THR A 662 -14.58 -2.35 -1.51
C THR A 662 -14.75 -3.74 -0.88
N GLU A 663 -13.66 -4.35 -0.40
CA GLU A 663 -13.66 -5.57 0.42
C GLU A 663 -14.19 -6.84 -0.28
N HIS A 664 -14.05 -6.93 -1.60
CA HIS A 664 -14.52 -8.07 -2.40
C HIS A 664 -13.46 -9.14 -2.66
N LEU A 665 -12.18 -8.94 -2.27
CA LEU A 665 -11.09 -9.87 -2.55
C LEU A 665 -10.62 -10.61 -1.30
N PHE A 666 -10.59 -11.95 -1.38
CA PHE A 666 -10.22 -12.84 -0.29
C PHE A 666 -9.19 -13.88 -0.71
N ILE A 667 -8.47 -14.45 0.27
CA ILE A 667 -7.55 -15.58 0.10
C ILE A 667 -8.05 -16.73 0.98
N ALA A 668 -8.38 -17.85 0.37
CA ALA A 668 -8.75 -19.06 1.10
C ALA A 668 -7.54 -19.63 1.86
N GLN A 669 -7.78 -20.15 3.06
CA GLN A 669 -6.78 -20.78 3.90
C GLN A 669 -7.12 -22.29 4.02
N PRO A 670 -6.60 -23.16 3.13
CA PRO A 670 -6.76 -24.60 3.30
C PRO A 670 -5.90 -25.11 4.46
N PRO A 671 -6.31 -26.19 5.18
CA PRO A 671 -5.49 -26.77 6.22
C PRO A 671 -4.23 -27.42 5.66
N LEU A 672 -3.13 -27.31 6.41
CA LEU A 672 -1.83 -27.93 6.05
C LEU A 672 -1.72 -29.39 6.50
N TYR A 673 -2.43 -29.76 7.56
CA TYR A 673 -2.32 -31.08 8.14
C TYR A 673 -3.69 -31.70 8.40
N ARG A 674 -3.75 -33.02 8.17
CA ARG A 674 -4.84 -33.89 8.63
C ARG A 674 -4.28 -34.86 9.66
N VAL A 675 -4.89 -34.93 10.82
CA VAL A 675 -4.60 -35.91 11.89
C VAL A 675 -5.78 -36.81 12.00
N LYS A 676 -5.57 -38.10 11.72
CA LYS A 676 -6.60 -39.14 11.80
C LYS A 676 -6.30 -40.09 12.95
N LYS A 677 -7.28 -40.31 13.83
CA LYS A 677 -7.21 -41.33 14.88
C LYS A 677 -8.49 -42.16 14.91
N GLY A 678 -8.38 -43.40 14.51
CA GLY A 678 -9.56 -44.30 14.39
C GLY A 678 -10.53 -43.73 13.31
N LYS A 679 -11.73 -43.34 13.71
CA LYS A 679 -12.75 -42.75 12.85
C LYS A 679 -12.72 -41.23 12.80
N ASP A 680 -12.03 -40.60 13.75
CA ASP A 680 -12.02 -39.15 13.90
C ASP A 680 -10.94 -38.54 13.04
N GLU A 681 -11.26 -37.44 12.36
CA GLU A 681 -10.37 -36.64 11.52
C GLU A 681 -10.36 -35.21 12.01
N PHE A 682 -9.15 -34.68 12.21
CA PHE A 682 -8.91 -33.30 12.64
C PHE A 682 -8.02 -32.61 11.63
N TYR A 683 -8.27 -31.33 11.40
CA TYR A 683 -7.49 -30.50 10.48
C TYR A 683 -6.73 -29.43 11.26
N ALA A 684 -5.50 -29.12 10.84
CA ALA A 684 -4.67 -28.08 11.43
C ALA A 684 -4.09 -27.19 10.34
N TYR A 685 -4.07 -25.89 10.60
CA TYR A 685 -3.61 -24.86 9.67
C TYR A 685 -2.13 -24.55 9.84
N ASP A 686 -1.55 -24.86 11.00
CA ASP A 686 -0.12 -24.72 11.27
C ASP A 686 0.43 -25.87 12.13
N GLU A 687 1.74 -25.85 12.38
CA GLU A 687 2.41 -26.87 13.19
C GLU A 687 2.02 -26.83 14.68
N ARG A 688 1.70 -25.63 15.20
CA ARG A 688 1.32 -25.45 16.61
C ARG A 688 -0.06 -26.07 16.84
N GLU A 689 -0.97 -25.85 15.93
CA GLU A 689 -2.32 -26.42 15.98
C GLU A 689 -2.27 -27.94 15.82
N ARG A 690 -1.46 -28.45 14.88
CA ARG A 690 -1.20 -29.90 14.75
C ARG A 690 -0.71 -30.50 16.07
N GLU A 691 0.23 -29.85 16.74
CA GLU A 691 0.78 -30.35 18.00
C GLU A 691 -0.27 -30.31 19.13
N LYS A 692 -1.10 -29.28 19.22
CA LYS A 692 -2.24 -29.23 20.16
C LYS A 692 -3.22 -30.36 19.92
N ILE A 693 -3.54 -30.67 18.66
CA ILE A 693 -4.42 -31.78 18.31
C ILE A 693 -3.78 -33.11 18.75
N LEU A 694 -2.49 -33.31 18.48
CA LEU A 694 -1.78 -34.54 18.87
C LEU A 694 -1.70 -34.68 20.38
N GLN A 695 -1.55 -33.60 21.15
CA GLN A 695 -1.61 -33.66 22.63
C GLN A 695 -2.99 -34.03 23.12
N ARG A 696 -4.06 -33.55 22.49
CA ARG A 696 -5.45 -33.85 22.84
C ARG A 696 -5.84 -35.27 22.52
N VAL A 697 -5.53 -35.76 21.31
CA VAL A 697 -5.95 -37.09 20.86
C VAL A 697 -4.95 -38.20 21.18
N GLY A 698 -3.72 -37.85 21.57
CA GLY A 698 -2.62 -38.80 21.81
C GLY A 698 -1.91 -39.21 20.51
N ARG A 699 -0.58 -39.24 20.53
CA ARG A 699 0.26 -39.54 19.35
C ARG A 699 0.17 -41.00 18.92
N GLU A 700 -0.04 -41.91 19.85
CA GLU A 700 -0.06 -43.36 19.59
C GLU A 700 -1.30 -43.73 18.76
N GLY A 701 -1.09 -44.36 17.59
CA GLY A 701 -2.16 -44.72 16.64
C GLY A 701 -2.74 -43.55 15.82
N ALA A 702 -2.19 -42.33 15.92
CA ALA A 702 -2.56 -41.20 15.08
C ALA A 702 -1.77 -41.23 13.76
N THR A 703 -2.47 -41.09 12.64
CA THR A 703 -1.85 -40.92 11.31
C THR A 703 -1.89 -39.44 10.94
N ILE A 704 -0.72 -38.89 10.59
CA ILE A 704 -0.57 -37.49 10.17
C ILE A 704 -0.34 -37.48 8.67
N GLN A 705 -1.14 -36.69 7.95
CA GLN A 705 -0.95 -36.38 6.54
C GLN A 705 -0.71 -34.87 6.41
N ARG A 706 0.37 -34.47 5.69
CA ARG A 706 0.58 -33.09 5.28
C ARG A 706 0.06 -32.95 3.86
N PHE A 707 -0.83 -31.99 3.62
CA PHE A 707 -1.28 -31.64 2.28
C PHE A 707 -0.24 -30.70 1.64
N LYS A 708 0.18 -31.04 0.43
CA LYS A 708 1.09 -30.22 -0.37
C LYS A 708 0.34 -29.37 -1.40
N GLY A 709 -0.82 -29.85 -1.82
CA GLY A 709 -1.68 -29.15 -2.76
C GLY A 709 -3.15 -29.50 -2.58
N LEU A 710 -4.03 -28.64 -3.08
CA LEU A 710 -5.49 -28.80 -3.06
C LEU A 710 -5.96 -30.04 -3.83
N GLY A 711 -5.18 -30.47 -4.83
CA GLY A 711 -5.44 -31.69 -5.60
C GLY A 711 -5.31 -33.00 -4.78
N GLU A 712 -4.69 -32.97 -3.60
CA GLU A 712 -4.60 -34.11 -2.68
C GLU A 712 -5.86 -34.25 -1.80
N MET A 713 -6.71 -33.22 -1.78
CA MET A 713 -7.97 -33.21 -1.03
C MET A 713 -9.10 -33.74 -1.89
N ASN A 714 -9.91 -34.66 -1.32
CA ASN A 714 -11.13 -35.05 -1.99
C ASN A 714 -12.19 -33.91 -1.91
N PRO A 715 -13.27 -33.95 -2.73
CA PRO A 715 -14.28 -32.90 -2.74
C PRO A 715 -14.94 -32.63 -1.38
N GLU A 716 -15.18 -33.63 -0.57
CA GLU A 716 -15.80 -33.49 0.76
C GLU A 716 -14.86 -32.82 1.75
N GLN A 717 -13.56 -33.15 1.69
CA GLN A 717 -12.55 -32.53 2.53
C GLN A 717 -12.39 -31.05 2.16
N LEU A 718 -12.31 -30.77 0.86
CA LEU A 718 -12.17 -29.39 0.37
C LEU A 718 -13.39 -28.54 0.75
N TRP A 719 -14.59 -29.11 0.64
CA TRP A 719 -15.81 -28.47 1.11
C TRP A 719 -15.75 -28.17 2.60
N SER A 720 -15.59 -29.19 3.43
CA SER A 720 -15.72 -29.08 4.89
C SER A 720 -14.65 -28.26 5.59
N THR A 721 -13.53 -27.94 4.90
CA THR A 721 -12.39 -27.19 5.48
C THR A 721 -12.15 -25.82 4.86
N THR A 722 -12.51 -25.64 3.57
CA THR A 722 -12.05 -24.48 2.79
C THR A 722 -13.17 -23.75 2.05
N MET A 723 -14.29 -24.44 1.75
CA MET A 723 -15.36 -23.85 0.94
C MET A 723 -16.67 -23.65 1.69
N ASP A 724 -16.93 -24.40 2.75
CA ASP A 724 -18.12 -24.26 3.58
C ASP A 724 -18.13 -22.91 4.30
N PRO A 725 -19.10 -22.03 4.05
CA PRO A 725 -19.17 -20.69 4.66
C PRO A 725 -19.14 -20.70 6.19
N GLU A 726 -19.63 -21.76 6.84
CA GLU A 726 -19.69 -21.88 8.31
C GLU A 726 -18.36 -22.30 8.94
N ARG A 727 -17.43 -22.89 8.16
CA ARG A 727 -16.22 -23.54 8.70
C ARG A 727 -14.92 -23.05 8.11
N ARG A 728 -14.97 -22.43 6.93
CA ARG A 728 -13.79 -21.97 6.20
C ARG A 728 -13.11 -20.81 6.89
N VAL A 729 -11.79 -20.76 6.74
CA VAL A 729 -10.98 -19.60 7.12
C VAL A 729 -10.56 -18.88 5.86
N MET A 730 -10.79 -17.56 5.81
CA MET A 730 -10.38 -16.68 4.71
C MET A 730 -9.64 -15.47 5.26
N LEU A 731 -8.66 -14.98 4.51
CA LEU A 731 -8.03 -13.70 4.75
C LEU A 731 -8.61 -12.69 3.78
N GLN A 732 -9.12 -11.58 4.28
CA GLN A 732 -9.51 -10.42 3.48
C GLN A 732 -8.26 -9.70 3.01
N VAL A 733 -8.25 -9.25 1.76
CA VAL A 733 -7.14 -8.46 1.21
C VAL A 733 -7.46 -7.00 1.39
N SER A 734 -6.57 -6.26 2.04
CA SER A 734 -6.67 -4.81 2.23
C SER A 734 -5.38 -4.11 1.80
N VAL A 735 -5.47 -2.83 1.48
CA VAL A 735 -4.33 -1.95 1.21
C VAL A 735 -4.35 -0.80 2.22
N GLU A 736 -3.38 -0.80 3.12
CA GLU A 736 -3.27 0.21 4.16
C GLU A 736 -2.50 1.46 3.69
N SER A 737 -1.43 1.25 2.94
CA SER A 737 -0.65 2.31 2.29
C SER A 737 -0.37 1.93 0.85
N ALA A 738 -0.87 2.75 -0.08
CA ALA A 738 -0.65 2.53 -1.51
C ALA A 738 0.84 2.65 -1.89
N ALA A 739 1.55 3.61 -1.29
CA ALA A 739 2.97 3.82 -1.54
C ALA A 739 3.82 2.62 -1.09
N GLU A 740 3.50 2.05 0.08
CA GLU A 740 4.21 0.88 0.58
C GLU A 740 3.86 -0.38 -0.23
N ALA A 741 2.58 -0.55 -0.58
CA ALA A 741 2.16 -1.65 -1.45
C ALA A 741 2.87 -1.61 -2.80
N ASP A 742 2.96 -0.44 -3.44
CA ASP A 742 3.72 -0.25 -4.68
C ASP A 742 5.20 -0.56 -4.50
N HIS A 743 5.79 -0.10 -3.41
CA HIS A 743 7.19 -0.37 -3.10
C HIS A 743 7.46 -1.87 -2.95
N VAL A 744 6.62 -2.59 -2.19
CA VAL A 744 6.73 -4.04 -1.98
C VAL A 744 6.50 -4.79 -3.30
N PHE A 745 5.48 -4.44 -4.09
CA PHE A 745 5.26 -5.06 -5.39
C PHE A 745 6.44 -4.79 -6.35
N ASN A 746 7.02 -3.60 -6.30
CA ASN A 746 8.21 -3.28 -7.10
C ASN A 746 9.40 -4.17 -6.73
N ILE A 747 9.67 -4.34 -5.45
CA ILE A 747 10.73 -5.23 -4.96
C ILE A 747 10.46 -6.68 -5.40
N LEU A 748 9.26 -7.18 -5.17
CA LEU A 748 8.93 -8.59 -5.39
C LEU A 748 8.77 -8.95 -6.87
N MET A 749 8.10 -8.08 -7.65
CA MET A 749 7.66 -8.36 -9.02
C MET A 749 8.44 -7.58 -10.08
N GLY A 750 9.23 -6.57 -9.69
CA GLY A 750 10.07 -5.75 -10.56
C GLY A 750 11.26 -6.51 -11.17
N ASP A 751 12.05 -5.82 -12.02
CA ASP A 751 13.19 -6.42 -12.73
C ASP A 751 14.45 -6.53 -11.87
N ALA A 752 14.62 -5.64 -10.88
CA ALA A 752 15.80 -5.60 -10.03
C ALA A 752 15.86 -6.82 -9.10
N VAL A 753 16.99 -7.58 -9.16
CA VAL A 753 17.17 -8.80 -8.37
C VAL A 753 17.70 -8.48 -6.98
N GLU A 754 18.57 -7.48 -6.84
CA GLU A 754 19.26 -7.17 -5.59
C GLU A 754 18.32 -6.66 -4.49
N PRO A 755 17.36 -5.75 -4.75
CA PRO A 755 16.37 -5.35 -3.75
C PRO A 755 15.54 -6.54 -3.25
N ARG A 756 15.14 -7.45 -4.15
CA ARG A 756 14.40 -8.67 -3.81
C ARG A 756 15.23 -9.60 -2.93
N ARG A 757 16.52 -9.79 -3.25
CA ARG A 757 17.44 -10.59 -2.42
C ARG A 757 17.55 -10.01 -1.01
N LYS A 758 17.76 -8.70 -0.90
CA LYS A 758 17.86 -8.00 0.39
C LYS A 758 16.56 -8.14 1.19
N PHE A 759 15.41 -7.95 0.56
CA PHE A 759 14.11 -8.14 1.19
C PHE A 759 13.95 -9.55 1.77
N ILE A 760 14.26 -10.59 0.98
CA ILE A 760 14.19 -11.99 1.43
C ILE A 760 15.13 -12.23 2.62
N GLN A 761 16.35 -11.69 2.59
CA GLN A 761 17.31 -11.84 3.69
C GLN A 761 16.84 -11.14 4.97
N THR A 762 16.27 -9.95 4.85
CA THR A 762 15.77 -9.15 5.97
C THR A 762 14.61 -9.85 6.66
N HIS A 763 13.65 -10.37 5.87
CA HIS A 763 12.40 -10.97 6.37
C HIS A 763 12.47 -12.49 6.54
N ALA A 764 13.66 -13.12 6.37
CA ALA A 764 13.82 -14.57 6.46
C ALA A 764 13.40 -15.16 7.82
N LYS A 765 13.53 -14.39 8.89
CA LYS A 765 13.11 -14.79 10.25
C LYS A 765 11.59 -14.88 10.42
N ASN A 766 10.84 -14.16 9.60
CA ASN A 766 9.38 -14.06 9.66
C ASN A 766 8.68 -15.16 8.84
N VAL A 767 9.46 -15.96 8.10
CA VAL A 767 8.92 -17.05 7.28
C VAL A 767 8.31 -18.12 8.15
N ARG A 768 7.05 -18.45 7.89
CA ARG A 768 6.29 -19.55 8.50
C ARG A 768 6.06 -20.64 7.46
N ASN A 769 5.91 -21.87 7.89
CA ASN A 769 5.54 -23.01 7.05
C ASN A 769 6.53 -23.32 5.91
N LEU A 770 7.84 -23.32 6.21
CA LEU A 770 8.85 -23.76 5.26
C LEU A 770 8.64 -25.24 4.93
N ASP A 771 8.60 -25.57 3.63
CA ASP A 771 8.63 -26.95 3.14
C ASP A 771 10.09 -27.40 3.08
N ILE A 772 10.60 -27.97 4.19
CA ILE A 772 11.98 -28.44 4.34
C ILE A 772 11.98 -29.97 4.25
#